data_e5ed18820ad1b77b99ad224b57ed6d2b
#
_entry.id   e5ed18820ad1b77b99ad224b57ed6d2b
#
_cell.length_a   1.000
_cell.length_b   1.000
_cell.length_c   1.000
_cell.angle_alpha   90.00
_cell.angle_beta   90.00
_cell.angle_gamma   90.00
#
_symmetry.space_group_name_H-M   'P 1'
#
loop_
_entity.id
_entity.type
_entity.pdbx_description
1 polymer ?
#
loop_
_entity_poly.entity_id
_entity_poly.type
_entity_poly.pdbx_seq_one_letter_code
_entity_poly.pdbx_strand_id
1 'polypeptide(L)'
;MTTGVDSERPGAGAHGGSEAFPDDEEVSRDAFEVFRDDWGIPHLRAADALALARAQGYVTALDRAWQLETERHRLLGTSASCLGAEAVDWDRFVRRARLADTARRCFGRLAPETAAWVGAYVDGVNDGLAEGASRAPEFASVGRAPGRWEPWTPLGVWLSTHILFAGFPTKLWREEVADRLGEDRMTLFATDGPGTAGSNGWLLSGERTASGAPLLAGDPHRFIEAPGVYQQIRLACPEFDVVGLAVPGIPGIAHFGHTGGVAWAITNAMADYQDLYRERLRRTSDGGVEALGPDGWYRAHAHTETIEVAGADPETVEVIETDRGPVIIGGPGGDLGDALDGDLGGALDGDLGGALDGGSGGGLGGAPGGGSGGALDGGSGGGPGGDPGEGSGGDPGGGPDADSSAEGHRAISLRHPPRVTGALGFDVLPALLRARTVADLDTALDRWVEPVNVVLAADTAGGALHRVAGHVPVRPDVNRLRVVPAEDPAYAWREGEAAPLPRTEAVGPGGIAVMANERGLAAPLGVEFAPPHRARRIRELLGARTDWSPAAMADVHTDTRLASSRPLLSLLAWAPGLGPAAERLRDRLLRWDRHMDADSTEATLYARLRTDVVHRLAGHPALQGVTGADDPWRSAAYPALFRPWLAAVPRIGYALESLLTVGLLPYEDRLALVAASAEAVAAAAEETPPAPWGELHRLSPWQALPDRPSDGSDGSDGSDAEAIRPGVAGDHDCVLSTSGVPGVTDLFARGPAARYVWDLARREDSRWVVPFGASGVPGSAHHRDQTPLWARGALVPVVTDWGLLHPTTRHPEENPAMTAAEATTAGPAVPALRAAVHEQKVEGFGTVRLVPVDPSADVDLLHGWVTEERARFWGMGDHTREQVREIYEFVGSLPTHHAYLALRDGVPAALFQTYEPDADPVGECYDVRPGDFGIHLLIAPAEGAGAVKGYTDALLTAFIGFVFRDPARLRVVVEPDARNAKALARMVRVGFELGPEIVKPEKTARLAFLTREAALRLG
;
A
#
# COMPACT_ATOMS: atom_id res chain seq x y z
N MET A 1 -19.63 72.75 -5.99
CA MET A 1 -19.19 73.32 -4.71
C MET A 1 -18.70 72.11 -3.92
N THR A 2 -17.39 71.85 -4.00
CA THR A 2 -16.36 72.10 -2.98
C THR A 2 -16.73 71.33 -1.69
N THR A 3 -15.95 70.46 -1.13
CA THR A 3 -14.51 70.41 -0.85
C THR A 3 -14.11 68.99 -0.44
N GLY A 4 -12.88 68.62 -0.81
CA GLY A 4 -12.23 67.43 -0.38
C GLY A 4 -11.69 67.52 1.05
N VAL A 5 -11.39 66.33 1.65
CA VAL A 5 -10.43 66.19 2.74
C VAL A 5 -9.69 64.86 2.52
N ASP A 6 -8.40 65.01 2.35
CA ASP A 6 -7.41 63.91 2.41
C ASP A 6 -7.41 63.24 3.78
N SER A 7 -7.23 61.93 3.81
CA SER A 7 -6.69 61.24 5.00
C SER A 7 -5.81 60.09 4.58
N GLU A 8 -4.56 60.19 4.98
CA GLU A 8 -3.44 59.28 4.79
C GLU A 8 -3.72 57.88 5.29
N ARG A 9 -3.29 56.88 4.56
CA ARG A 9 -3.17 55.47 4.98
C ARG A 9 -1.74 55.22 5.45
N PRO A 10 -1.51 54.55 6.58
CA PRO A 10 -0.20 53.99 6.89
C PRO A 10 0.02 52.69 6.09
N GLY A 11 1.22 52.58 5.54
CA GLY A 11 1.67 51.47 4.74
C GLY A 11 1.81 50.18 5.58
N ALA A 12 1.25 49.08 5.04
CA ALA A 12 1.55 47.73 5.48
C ALA A 12 2.64 47.19 4.57
N GLY A 13 3.73 46.76 5.19
CA GLY A 13 4.87 46.13 4.51
C GLY A 13 4.49 44.80 3.93
N ALA A 14 4.69 44.65 2.64
CA ALA A 14 4.61 43.39 1.93
C ALA A 14 5.94 42.63 2.13
N HIS A 15 5.89 41.47 2.78
CA HIS A 15 6.86 40.41 2.60
C HIS A 15 6.15 39.23 1.97
N GLY A 16 6.30 39.08 0.68
CA GLY A 16 5.91 37.93 -0.10
C GLY A 16 6.68 38.02 -1.41
N GLY A 17 7.85 37.47 -1.45
CA GLY A 17 8.63 37.32 -2.67
C GLY A 17 7.92 36.30 -3.57
N SER A 18 7.14 36.80 -4.52
CA SER A 18 6.76 36.10 -5.74
C SER A 18 8.02 36.06 -6.60
N GLU A 19 8.69 34.94 -6.70
CA GLU A 19 9.66 34.74 -7.77
C GLU A 19 8.90 34.80 -9.09
N ALA A 20 9.16 35.84 -9.87
CA ALA A 20 8.57 36.06 -11.17
C ALA A 20 9.07 34.94 -12.12
N PHE A 21 8.13 34.43 -12.91
CA PHE A 21 8.47 33.65 -14.11
C PHE A 21 9.36 34.50 -15.02
N PRO A 22 10.38 33.88 -15.67
CA PRO A 22 11.20 34.62 -16.64
C PRO A 22 10.33 35.14 -17.76
N ASP A 23 10.50 36.45 -18.08
CA ASP A 23 9.77 37.15 -19.12
C ASP A 23 10.10 36.60 -20.52
N ASP A 24 9.03 36.31 -21.29
CA ASP A 24 8.88 36.28 -22.75
C ASP A 24 10.08 35.76 -23.60
N GLU A 25 10.36 34.48 -23.60
CA GLU A 25 10.55 33.69 -24.82
C GLU A 25 9.24 32.93 -25.07
N GLU A 26 8.77 32.87 -26.34
CA GLU A 26 7.59 32.09 -26.78
C GLU A 26 7.79 30.62 -26.37
N VAL A 27 7.49 30.29 -25.10
CA VAL A 27 7.47 28.93 -24.61
C VAL A 27 6.30 28.25 -25.33
N SER A 28 6.57 27.25 -26.13
CA SER A 28 5.54 26.39 -26.72
C SER A 28 4.50 26.06 -25.66
N ARG A 29 3.22 26.18 -25.97
CA ARG A 29 2.11 25.90 -25.04
C ARG A 29 2.11 24.46 -24.53
N ASP A 30 2.93 23.60 -25.10
CA ASP A 30 3.11 22.19 -24.73
C ASP A 30 4.34 21.94 -23.84
N ALA A 31 5.09 22.98 -23.49
CA ALA A 31 6.31 22.86 -22.70
C ALA A 31 6.00 22.61 -21.21
N PHE A 32 6.62 21.59 -20.63
CA PHE A 32 6.61 21.32 -19.21
C PHE A 32 8.01 20.94 -18.72
N GLU A 33 8.22 21.09 -17.42
CA GLU A 33 9.47 20.72 -16.76
C GLU A 33 9.22 19.59 -15.78
N VAL A 34 10.15 18.63 -15.73
CA VAL A 34 10.15 17.50 -14.83
C VAL A 34 11.38 17.58 -13.93
N PHE A 35 11.14 17.63 -12.63
CA PHE A 35 12.17 17.54 -11.61
C PHE A 35 11.92 16.30 -10.75
N ARG A 36 12.96 15.82 -10.08
CA ARG A 36 12.86 14.75 -9.09
C ARG A 36 13.60 15.15 -7.82
N ASP A 37 13.10 14.70 -6.69
CA ASP A 37 13.82 14.77 -5.43
C ASP A 37 14.74 13.54 -5.24
N ASP A 38 15.42 13.46 -4.10
CA ASP A 38 16.33 12.37 -3.76
C ASP A 38 15.67 10.99 -3.65
N TRP A 39 14.33 10.93 -3.62
CA TRP A 39 13.52 9.70 -3.62
C TRP A 39 12.95 9.38 -5.02
N GLY A 40 13.39 10.11 -6.04
CA GLY A 40 12.90 9.96 -7.40
C GLY A 40 11.45 10.42 -7.60
N ILE A 41 10.85 11.07 -6.61
CA ILE A 41 9.47 11.55 -6.67
C ILE A 41 9.38 12.67 -7.71
N PRO A 42 8.44 12.59 -8.67
CA PRO A 42 8.32 13.61 -9.71
C PRO A 42 7.64 14.89 -9.21
N HIS A 43 8.24 16.02 -9.55
CA HIS A 43 7.73 17.37 -9.37
C HIS A 43 7.57 18.02 -10.75
N LEU A 44 6.34 18.33 -11.12
CA LEU A 44 5.99 18.80 -12.46
C LEU A 44 5.64 20.29 -12.43
N ARG A 45 6.15 21.04 -13.42
CA ARG A 45 5.82 22.43 -13.61
C ARG A 45 5.46 22.67 -15.07
N ALA A 46 4.35 23.38 -15.31
CA ALA A 46 3.88 23.69 -16.66
C ALA A 46 3.22 25.07 -16.74
N ALA A 47 3.03 25.57 -17.95
CA ALA A 47 2.47 26.90 -18.21
C ALA A 47 0.97 27.02 -17.81
N ASP A 48 0.22 25.91 -17.87
CA ASP A 48 -1.18 25.86 -17.52
C ASP A 48 -1.62 24.45 -17.06
N ALA A 49 -2.88 24.31 -16.68
CA ALA A 49 -3.42 23.05 -16.16
C ALA A 49 -3.52 21.93 -17.22
N LEU A 50 -3.65 22.24 -18.51
CA LEU A 50 -3.70 21.23 -19.57
C LEU A 50 -2.31 20.69 -19.88
N ALA A 51 -1.32 21.57 -20.04
CA ALA A 51 0.08 21.17 -20.21
C ALA A 51 0.56 20.37 -18.99
N LEU A 52 0.13 20.73 -17.77
CA LEU A 52 0.46 20.00 -16.56
C LEU A 52 -0.20 18.61 -16.51
N ALA A 53 -1.45 18.48 -16.95
CA ALA A 53 -2.11 17.17 -17.06
C ALA A 53 -1.38 16.25 -18.05
N ARG A 54 -0.95 16.81 -19.21
CA ARG A 54 -0.12 16.07 -20.19
C ARG A 54 1.22 15.64 -19.56
N ALA A 55 1.89 16.54 -18.84
CA ALA A 55 3.11 16.24 -18.10
C ALA A 55 2.93 15.09 -17.11
N GLN A 56 1.83 15.12 -16.35
CA GLN A 56 1.51 14.05 -15.40
C GLN A 56 1.32 12.71 -16.11
N GLY A 57 0.53 12.68 -17.19
CA GLY A 57 0.33 11.46 -17.98
C GLY A 57 1.64 10.91 -18.55
N TYR A 58 2.49 11.77 -19.13
CA TYR A 58 3.79 11.41 -19.68
C TYR A 58 4.72 10.79 -18.61
N VAL A 59 4.90 11.47 -17.47
CA VAL A 59 5.79 10.99 -16.39
C VAL A 59 5.25 9.72 -15.75
N THR A 60 3.93 9.61 -15.58
CA THR A 60 3.33 8.38 -15.08
C THR A 60 3.59 7.22 -16.05
N ALA A 61 3.52 7.45 -17.37
CA ALA A 61 3.84 6.43 -18.35
C ALA A 61 5.32 6.02 -18.33
N LEU A 62 6.25 6.95 -18.08
CA LEU A 62 7.67 6.62 -17.92
C LEU A 62 7.97 5.78 -16.69
N ASP A 63 7.31 6.08 -15.57
CA ASP A 63 7.58 5.46 -14.27
C ASP A 63 6.75 4.19 -14.03
N ARG A 64 5.58 4.06 -14.66
CA ARG A 64 4.55 3.08 -14.33
C ARG A 64 3.93 2.40 -15.56
N ALA A 65 4.67 2.28 -16.68
CA ALA A 65 4.16 1.79 -17.95
C ALA A 65 3.43 0.44 -17.83
N TRP A 66 4.04 -0.54 -17.15
CA TRP A 66 3.42 -1.85 -16.96
C TRP A 66 2.15 -1.77 -16.11
N GLN A 67 2.16 -0.97 -15.04
CA GLN A 67 0.96 -0.74 -14.22
C GLN A 67 -0.18 -0.11 -15.04
N LEU A 68 0.12 0.89 -15.87
CA LEU A 68 -0.88 1.50 -16.75
C LEU A 68 -1.44 0.49 -17.75
N GLU A 69 -0.62 -0.39 -18.30
CA GLU A 69 -1.09 -1.43 -19.21
C GLU A 69 -1.96 -2.47 -18.50
N THR A 70 -1.58 -2.92 -17.33
CA THR A 70 -2.41 -3.85 -16.54
C THR A 70 -3.75 -3.24 -16.18
N GLU A 71 -3.80 -1.98 -15.77
CA GLU A 71 -5.07 -1.28 -15.48
C GLU A 71 -5.93 -1.11 -16.74
N ARG A 72 -5.32 -0.82 -17.89
CA ARG A 72 -6.02 -0.76 -19.17
C ARG A 72 -6.63 -2.12 -19.53
N HIS A 73 -5.91 -3.21 -19.35
CA HIS A 73 -6.43 -4.56 -19.57
C HIS A 73 -7.54 -4.92 -18.57
N ARG A 74 -7.38 -4.57 -17.29
CA ARG A 74 -8.38 -4.82 -16.25
C ARG A 74 -9.72 -4.13 -16.57
N LEU A 75 -9.68 -2.86 -16.99
CA LEU A 75 -10.92 -2.14 -17.33
C LEU A 75 -11.60 -2.64 -18.60
N LEU A 76 -10.80 -3.16 -19.56
CA LEU A 76 -11.32 -3.67 -20.84
C LEU A 76 -11.79 -5.13 -20.72
N GLY A 77 -11.49 -5.83 -19.65
CA GLY A 77 -11.72 -7.27 -19.54
C GLY A 77 -10.91 -8.04 -20.58
N THR A 78 -9.61 -7.74 -20.70
CA THR A 78 -8.67 -8.35 -21.62
C THR A 78 -7.39 -8.83 -20.96
N SER A 79 -7.36 -8.89 -19.62
CA SER A 79 -6.19 -9.30 -18.83
C SER A 79 -5.75 -10.73 -19.17
N ALA A 80 -6.69 -11.64 -19.42
CA ALA A 80 -6.42 -13.02 -19.78
C ALA A 80 -5.60 -13.16 -21.07
N SER A 81 -5.69 -12.19 -21.96
CA SER A 81 -4.91 -12.18 -23.21
C SER A 81 -3.40 -12.01 -22.97
N CYS A 82 -2.99 -11.54 -21.79
CA CYS A 82 -1.60 -11.37 -21.38
C CYS A 82 -1.21 -12.30 -20.23
N LEU A 83 -2.13 -12.50 -19.26
CA LEU A 83 -1.87 -13.20 -17.98
C LEU A 83 -2.36 -14.65 -17.99
N GLY A 84 -3.12 -15.08 -19.01
CA GLY A 84 -3.63 -16.45 -19.12
C GLY A 84 -4.94 -16.69 -18.35
N ALA A 85 -5.23 -17.98 -18.10
CA ALA A 85 -6.52 -18.43 -17.60
C ALA A 85 -6.90 -17.84 -16.21
N GLU A 86 -5.93 -17.51 -15.36
CA GLU A 86 -6.17 -16.95 -14.02
C GLU A 86 -6.90 -15.59 -14.05
N ALA A 87 -6.78 -14.84 -15.15
CA ALA A 87 -7.41 -13.53 -15.30
C ALA A 87 -8.83 -13.59 -15.93
N VAL A 88 -9.28 -14.77 -16.40
CA VAL A 88 -10.54 -14.91 -17.13
C VAL A 88 -11.75 -14.51 -16.28
N ASP A 89 -11.79 -14.86 -15.02
CA ASP A 89 -12.94 -14.55 -14.14
C ASP A 89 -13.10 -13.04 -13.94
N TRP A 90 -11.99 -12.30 -13.81
CA TRP A 90 -12.05 -10.85 -13.79
C TRP A 90 -12.54 -10.27 -15.11
N ASP A 91 -12.00 -10.75 -16.25
CA ASP A 91 -12.37 -10.27 -17.56
C ASP A 91 -13.85 -10.54 -17.86
N ARG A 92 -14.35 -11.73 -17.49
CA ARG A 92 -15.77 -12.09 -17.61
C ARG A 92 -16.65 -11.15 -16.79
N PHE A 93 -16.26 -10.87 -15.54
CA PHE A 93 -16.99 -9.93 -14.69
C PHE A 93 -17.04 -8.53 -15.27
N VAL A 94 -15.91 -7.96 -15.66
CA VAL A 94 -15.79 -6.59 -16.20
C VAL A 94 -16.64 -6.40 -17.45
N ARG A 95 -16.65 -7.40 -18.35
CA ARG A 95 -17.47 -7.37 -19.56
C ARG A 95 -18.95 -7.48 -19.23
N ARG A 96 -19.35 -8.43 -18.39
CA ARG A 96 -20.73 -8.55 -17.89
C ARG A 96 -21.20 -7.30 -17.17
N ALA A 97 -20.39 -6.71 -16.29
CA ALA A 97 -20.68 -5.47 -15.56
C ALA A 97 -20.65 -4.22 -16.45
N ARG A 98 -20.17 -4.35 -17.71
CA ARG A 98 -20.14 -3.29 -18.74
C ARG A 98 -19.35 -2.06 -18.29
N LEU A 99 -18.22 -2.25 -17.60
CA LEU A 99 -17.44 -1.14 -17.02
C LEU A 99 -16.94 -0.18 -18.10
N ALA A 100 -16.40 -0.69 -19.22
CA ALA A 100 -15.92 0.13 -20.34
C ALA A 100 -17.06 0.97 -20.97
N ASP A 101 -18.26 0.40 -21.15
CA ASP A 101 -19.41 1.16 -21.66
C ASP A 101 -19.86 2.23 -20.65
N THR A 102 -19.88 1.91 -19.36
CA THR A 102 -20.19 2.87 -18.29
C THR A 102 -19.19 4.03 -18.29
N ALA A 103 -17.88 3.73 -18.42
CA ALA A 103 -16.85 4.76 -18.48
C ALA A 103 -17.02 5.69 -19.69
N ARG A 104 -17.31 5.15 -20.87
CA ARG A 104 -17.61 5.96 -22.07
C ARG A 104 -18.81 6.87 -21.87
N ARG A 105 -19.89 6.37 -21.27
CA ARG A 105 -21.10 7.17 -20.97
C ARG A 105 -20.78 8.28 -19.96
N CYS A 106 -20.02 7.99 -18.93
CA CYS A 106 -19.60 8.98 -17.94
C CYS A 106 -18.70 10.05 -18.55
N PHE A 107 -17.73 9.66 -19.40
CA PHE A 107 -16.85 10.62 -20.11
C PHE A 107 -17.67 11.56 -21.00
N GLY A 108 -18.66 11.03 -21.75
CA GLY A 108 -19.52 11.84 -22.61
C GLY A 108 -20.42 12.85 -21.88
N ARG A 109 -20.48 12.80 -20.53
CA ARG A 109 -21.23 13.73 -19.67
C ARG A 109 -20.35 14.70 -18.88
N LEU A 110 -19.02 14.59 -19.00
CA LEU A 110 -18.12 15.54 -18.36
C LEU A 110 -18.32 16.96 -18.92
N ALA A 111 -18.08 17.95 -18.08
CA ALA A 111 -17.95 19.31 -18.53
C ALA A 111 -16.83 19.40 -19.60
N PRO A 112 -16.99 20.22 -20.67
CA PRO A 112 -16.01 20.30 -21.75
C PRO A 112 -14.58 20.58 -21.26
N GLU A 113 -14.42 21.42 -20.24
CA GLU A 113 -13.13 21.73 -19.60
C GLU A 113 -12.51 20.48 -18.95
N THR A 114 -13.29 19.71 -18.20
CA THR A 114 -12.84 18.46 -17.58
C THR A 114 -12.49 17.42 -18.63
N ALA A 115 -13.32 17.28 -19.67
CA ALA A 115 -13.05 16.34 -20.76
C ALA A 115 -11.75 16.68 -21.50
N ALA A 116 -11.47 17.97 -21.76
CA ALA A 116 -10.22 18.42 -22.34
C ALA A 116 -9.02 18.14 -21.43
N TRP A 117 -9.17 18.36 -20.13
CA TRP A 117 -8.13 18.12 -19.13
C TRP A 117 -7.80 16.62 -18.99
N VAL A 118 -8.82 15.75 -18.96
CA VAL A 118 -8.63 14.28 -18.99
C VAL A 118 -7.99 13.86 -20.31
N GLY A 119 -8.41 14.44 -21.45
CA GLY A 119 -7.82 14.19 -22.77
C GLY A 119 -6.32 14.53 -22.81
N ALA A 120 -5.93 15.68 -22.26
CA ALA A 120 -4.52 16.10 -22.21
C ALA A 120 -3.67 15.11 -21.38
N TYR A 121 -4.18 14.61 -20.25
CA TYR A 121 -3.52 13.56 -19.48
C TYR A 121 -3.31 12.29 -20.32
N VAL A 122 -4.34 11.85 -21.05
CA VAL A 122 -4.27 10.65 -21.89
C VAL A 122 -3.30 10.84 -23.06
N ASP A 123 -3.24 12.03 -23.65
CA ASP A 123 -2.24 12.36 -24.66
C ASP A 123 -0.82 12.21 -24.10
N GLY A 124 -0.57 12.71 -22.87
CA GLY A 124 0.70 12.52 -22.18
C GLY A 124 1.03 11.05 -21.91
N VAL A 125 0.04 10.26 -21.47
CA VAL A 125 0.22 8.80 -21.29
C VAL A 125 0.64 8.17 -22.62
N ASN A 126 -0.07 8.42 -23.71
CA ASN A 126 0.24 7.86 -25.02
C ASN A 126 1.62 8.29 -25.56
N ASP A 127 2.05 9.51 -25.25
CA ASP A 127 3.37 10.03 -25.65
C ASP A 127 4.51 9.30 -24.88
N GLY A 128 4.30 8.98 -23.60
CA GLY A 128 5.32 8.37 -22.74
C GLY A 128 5.37 6.84 -22.80
N LEU A 129 4.27 6.18 -23.20
CA LEU A 129 4.13 4.72 -23.07
C LEU A 129 5.20 3.91 -23.82
N ALA A 130 5.59 4.32 -25.03
CA ALA A 130 6.59 3.59 -25.79
C ALA A 130 7.97 3.62 -25.10
N GLU A 131 8.37 4.75 -24.56
CA GLU A 131 9.59 4.91 -23.80
C GLU A 131 9.52 4.17 -22.47
N GLY A 132 8.43 4.33 -21.71
CA GLY A 132 8.20 3.62 -20.45
C GLY A 132 8.21 2.10 -20.62
N ALA A 133 7.56 1.59 -21.65
CA ALA A 133 7.54 0.16 -21.97
C ALA A 133 8.93 -0.40 -22.32
N SER A 134 9.81 0.40 -22.94
CA SER A 134 11.18 -0.01 -23.21
C SER A 134 12.03 -0.24 -21.96
N ARG A 135 11.61 0.34 -20.85
CA ARG A 135 12.27 0.25 -19.52
C ARG A 135 11.66 -0.84 -18.64
N ALA A 136 10.43 -1.29 -18.93
CA ALA A 136 9.69 -2.26 -18.14
C ALA A 136 9.82 -3.67 -18.76
N PRO A 137 10.58 -4.59 -18.11
CA PRO A 137 10.88 -5.92 -18.66
C PRO A 137 9.64 -6.81 -18.82
N GLU A 138 8.54 -6.48 -18.12
CA GLU A 138 7.28 -7.21 -18.19
C GLU A 138 6.71 -7.24 -19.61
N PHE A 139 6.83 -6.16 -20.39
CA PHE A 139 6.39 -6.14 -21.80
C PHE A 139 7.11 -7.16 -22.66
N ALA A 140 8.42 -7.31 -22.44
CA ALA A 140 9.20 -8.34 -23.12
C ALA A 140 8.79 -9.74 -22.68
N SER A 141 8.44 -9.92 -21.41
CA SER A 141 8.01 -11.21 -20.85
C SER A 141 6.69 -11.69 -21.43
N VAL A 142 5.73 -10.78 -21.66
CA VAL A 142 4.44 -11.12 -22.28
C VAL A 142 4.49 -11.04 -23.82
N GLY A 143 5.58 -10.51 -24.40
CA GLY A 143 5.75 -10.39 -25.84
C GLY A 143 4.77 -9.42 -26.51
N ARG A 144 4.35 -8.37 -25.81
CA ARG A 144 3.37 -7.40 -26.30
C ARG A 144 3.87 -5.97 -26.18
N ALA A 145 3.44 -5.10 -27.10
CA ALA A 145 3.62 -3.66 -27.01
C ALA A 145 2.47 -3.05 -26.19
N PRO A 146 2.68 -1.87 -25.57
CA PRO A 146 1.64 -1.18 -24.84
C PRO A 146 0.48 -0.77 -25.76
N GLY A 147 -0.73 -0.85 -25.23
CA GLY A 147 -1.93 -0.45 -25.94
C GLY A 147 -2.20 1.06 -25.83
N ARG A 148 -2.84 1.62 -26.86
CA ARG A 148 -3.25 3.02 -26.85
C ARG A 148 -4.36 3.26 -25.83
N TRP A 149 -4.28 4.35 -25.11
CA TRP A 149 -5.30 4.87 -24.21
C TRP A 149 -6.28 5.77 -24.96
N GLU A 150 -7.56 5.58 -24.72
CA GLU A 150 -8.64 6.45 -25.20
C GLU A 150 -8.98 7.52 -24.13
N PRO A 151 -9.57 8.69 -24.51
CA PRO A 151 -9.86 9.75 -23.57
C PRO A 151 -10.71 9.33 -22.35
N TRP A 152 -11.56 8.31 -22.47
CA TRP A 152 -12.39 7.77 -21.41
C TRP A 152 -11.68 6.72 -20.52
N THR A 153 -10.48 6.28 -20.90
CA THR A 153 -9.74 5.21 -20.18
C THR A 153 -9.53 5.52 -18.71
N PRO A 154 -9.17 6.74 -18.27
CA PRO A 154 -9.04 7.08 -16.84
C PRO A 154 -10.31 6.80 -16.03
N LEU A 155 -11.50 7.07 -16.60
CA LEU A 155 -12.76 6.79 -15.92
C LEU A 155 -13.00 5.28 -15.78
N GLY A 156 -12.56 4.49 -16.75
CA GLY A 156 -12.61 3.04 -16.70
C GLY A 156 -11.67 2.45 -15.66
N VAL A 157 -10.44 2.97 -15.57
CA VAL A 157 -9.47 2.60 -14.52
C VAL A 157 -10.05 2.91 -13.14
N TRP A 158 -10.68 4.06 -12.96
CA TRP A 158 -11.33 4.40 -11.72
C TRP A 158 -12.44 3.44 -11.35
N LEU A 159 -13.30 3.07 -12.30
CA LEU A 159 -14.37 2.11 -12.09
C LEU A 159 -13.83 0.72 -11.75
N SER A 160 -12.88 0.19 -12.51
CA SER A 160 -12.30 -1.14 -12.26
C SER A 160 -11.60 -1.23 -10.91
N THR A 161 -10.95 -0.15 -10.47
CA THR A 161 -10.30 -0.06 -9.16
C THR A 161 -11.29 -0.01 -8.00
N HIS A 162 -12.49 0.59 -8.19
CA HIS A 162 -13.40 0.88 -7.09
C HIS A 162 -14.72 0.11 -7.11
N ILE A 163 -15.03 -0.66 -8.17
CA ILE A 163 -16.33 -1.35 -8.30
C ILE A 163 -16.66 -2.29 -7.14
N LEU A 164 -15.66 -2.86 -6.48
CA LEU A 164 -15.83 -3.75 -5.33
C LEU A 164 -15.83 -3.01 -3.98
N PHE A 165 -15.61 -1.68 -3.94
CA PHE A 165 -15.46 -0.93 -2.68
C PHE A 165 -16.75 -0.77 -1.88
N ALA A 166 -17.90 -0.76 -2.54
CA ALA A 166 -19.20 -0.79 -1.85
C ALA A 166 -19.53 -2.16 -1.27
N GLY A 167 -18.69 -3.15 -1.52
CA GLY A 167 -18.79 -4.46 -0.91
C GLY A 167 -20.03 -5.25 -1.34
N PHE A 168 -20.60 -5.03 -2.54
CA PHE A 168 -21.79 -5.77 -3.01
C PHE A 168 -21.63 -7.29 -2.89
N PRO A 169 -20.45 -7.92 -3.05
CA PRO A 169 -20.31 -9.36 -2.85
C PRO A 169 -20.67 -9.83 -1.44
N THR A 170 -20.62 -8.96 -0.43
CA THR A 170 -21.03 -9.33 0.94
C THR A 170 -22.54 -9.59 1.04
N LYS A 171 -23.35 -9.06 0.11
CA LYS A 171 -24.78 -9.38 0.04
C LYS A 171 -25.01 -10.84 -0.33
N LEU A 172 -24.15 -11.43 -1.17
CA LEU A 172 -24.20 -12.85 -1.49
C LEU A 172 -23.93 -13.71 -0.25
N TRP A 173 -22.94 -13.34 0.56
CA TRP A 173 -22.68 -14.00 1.84
C TRP A 173 -23.87 -13.89 2.80
N ARG A 174 -24.46 -12.71 2.93
CA ARG A 174 -25.62 -12.51 3.81
C ARG A 174 -26.83 -13.30 3.33
N GLU A 175 -27.00 -13.47 2.02
CA GLU A 175 -28.04 -14.33 1.45
C GLU A 175 -27.83 -15.78 1.89
N GLU A 176 -26.62 -16.33 1.75
CA GLU A 176 -26.28 -17.68 2.19
C GLU A 176 -26.48 -17.87 3.70
N VAL A 177 -26.08 -16.90 4.52
CA VAL A 177 -26.32 -16.95 5.97
C VAL A 177 -27.80 -16.92 6.29
N ALA A 178 -28.58 -16.06 5.67
CA ALA A 178 -30.02 -15.96 5.89
C ALA A 178 -30.77 -17.25 5.51
N ASP A 179 -30.41 -17.83 4.35
CA ASP A 179 -31.04 -19.03 3.83
C ASP A 179 -30.67 -20.29 4.62
N ARG A 180 -29.44 -20.37 5.12
CA ARG A 180 -28.93 -21.61 5.74
C ARG A 180 -28.86 -21.57 7.26
N LEU A 181 -28.65 -20.39 7.86
CA LEU A 181 -28.57 -20.23 9.32
C LEU A 181 -29.74 -19.44 9.91
N GLY A 182 -30.50 -18.70 9.07
CA GLY A 182 -31.59 -17.81 9.47
C GLY A 182 -31.18 -16.34 9.46
N GLU A 183 -32.15 -15.46 9.20
CA GLU A 183 -31.96 -14.01 9.05
C GLU A 183 -31.36 -13.33 10.29
N ASP A 184 -31.69 -13.82 11.49
CA ASP A 184 -31.19 -13.33 12.77
C ASP A 184 -29.67 -13.54 12.92
N ARG A 185 -29.06 -14.45 12.14
CA ARG A 185 -27.64 -14.79 12.17
C ARG A 185 -26.78 -13.86 11.30
N MET A 186 -27.38 -13.11 10.37
CA MET A 186 -26.63 -12.17 9.51
C MET A 186 -25.82 -11.17 10.32
N THR A 187 -26.36 -10.69 11.44
CA THR A 187 -25.69 -9.70 12.30
C THR A 187 -24.40 -10.21 12.97
N LEU A 188 -24.23 -11.53 13.09
CA LEU A 188 -23.00 -12.12 13.63
C LEU A 188 -21.77 -11.80 12.78
N PHE A 189 -21.96 -11.60 11.49
CA PHE A 189 -20.93 -11.33 10.50
C PHE A 189 -20.96 -9.88 9.98
N ALA A 190 -21.69 -8.97 10.68
CA ALA A 190 -21.80 -7.56 10.29
C ALA A 190 -20.55 -6.72 10.67
N THR A 191 -19.40 -7.26 10.41
CA THR A 191 -18.09 -6.64 10.63
C THR A 191 -17.30 -6.55 9.33
N ASP A 192 -16.29 -5.69 9.28
CA ASP A 192 -15.37 -5.61 8.14
C ASP A 192 -14.80 -7.01 7.87
N GLY A 193 -15.18 -7.57 6.74
CA GLY A 193 -14.76 -8.90 6.32
C GLY A 193 -13.52 -8.86 5.43
N PRO A 194 -13.31 -9.87 4.58
CA PRO A 194 -12.22 -9.90 3.60
C PRO A 194 -12.45 -8.85 2.49
N GLY A 195 -12.63 -7.60 2.89
CA GLY A 195 -12.88 -6.49 1.98
C GLY A 195 -11.60 -5.98 1.33
N THR A 196 -11.77 -5.23 0.23
CA THR A 196 -10.67 -4.69 -0.56
C THR A 196 -10.14 -3.35 -0.06
N ALA A 197 -10.85 -2.68 0.86
CA ALA A 197 -10.54 -1.32 1.31
C ALA A 197 -10.73 -1.14 2.80
N GLY A 198 -9.87 -0.37 3.37
CA GLY A 198 -9.93 0.17 4.72
C GLY A 198 -9.06 1.42 4.78
N SER A 199 -8.97 2.11 5.89
CA SER A 199 -8.04 3.25 6.04
C SER A 199 -8.06 3.74 7.47
N ASN A 200 -7.04 4.52 7.86
CA ASN A 200 -7.09 5.42 8.99
C ASN A 200 -6.93 6.86 8.50
N GLY A 201 -7.58 7.80 9.17
CA GLY A 201 -7.34 9.21 8.99
C GLY A 201 -7.68 9.97 10.27
N TRP A 202 -6.91 11.01 10.57
CA TRP A 202 -7.17 11.86 11.72
C TRP A 202 -6.76 13.30 11.46
N LEU A 203 -7.48 14.20 12.10
CA LEU A 203 -7.25 15.63 12.06
C LEU A 203 -7.10 16.16 13.49
N LEU A 204 -6.03 16.89 13.73
CA LEU A 204 -5.79 17.66 14.95
C LEU A 204 -5.98 19.15 14.69
N SER A 205 -6.72 19.83 15.56
CA SER A 205 -6.75 21.30 15.57
C SER A 205 -5.40 21.86 16.04
N GLY A 206 -5.12 23.12 15.71
CA GLY A 206 -3.88 23.78 16.11
C GLY A 206 -3.61 23.81 17.62
N GLU A 207 -4.65 23.71 18.46
CA GLU A 207 -4.50 23.63 19.91
C GLU A 207 -3.78 22.37 20.40
N ARG A 208 -3.65 21.35 19.50
CA ARG A 208 -3.06 20.06 19.80
C ARG A 208 -1.70 19.84 19.13
N THR A 209 -1.22 20.82 18.43
CA THR A 209 0.01 20.72 17.64
C THR A 209 1.09 21.67 18.18
N ALA A 210 2.34 21.30 17.97
CA ALA A 210 3.47 22.13 18.35
C ALA A 210 3.55 23.44 17.56
N SER A 211 3.05 23.44 16.32
CA SER A 211 3.06 24.57 15.40
C SER A 211 1.90 25.56 15.67
N GLY A 212 0.85 25.15 16.36
CA GLY A 212 -0.38 25.92 16.51
C GLY A 212 -1.30 25.90 15.27
N ALA A 213 -0.95 25.19 14.22
CA ALA A 213 -1.78 24.97 13.02
C ALA A 213 -2.27 23.51 12.93
N PRO A 214 -3.34 23.22 12.18
CA PRO A 214 -3.85 21.87 12.06
C PRO A 214 -2.83 20.89 11.47
N LEU A 215 -2.91 19.62 11.89
CA LEU A 215 -2.24 18.48 11.27
C LEU A 215 -3.29 17.49 10.79
N LEU A 216 -3.15 17.05 9.53
CA LEU A 216 -4.00 16.02 8.93
C LEU A 216 -3.11 14.84 8.54
N ALA A 217 -3.39 13.65 9.09
CA ALA A 217 -2.56 12.49 8.86
C ALA A 217 -3.40 11.22 8.67
N GLY A 218 -2.77 10.17 8.16
CA GLY A 218 -3.42 8.87 7.99
C GLY A 218 -2.67 7.93 7.07
N ASP A 219 -3.32 6.79 6.83
CA ASP A 219 -2.84 5.73 5.97
C ASP A 219 -4.01 4.97 5.31
N PRO A 220 -4.11 4.97 3.97
CA PRO A 220 -5.08 4.15 3.25
C PRO A 220 -4.66 2.68 3.31
N HIS A 221 -5.58 1.80 3.74
CA HIS A 221 -5.37 0.37 3.69
C HIS A 221 -5.99 -0.19 2.43
N ARG A 222 -5.14 -0.77 1.60
CA ARG A 222 -5.48 -1.40 0.33
C ARG A 222 -4.78 -2.74 0.21
N PHE A 223 -5.14 -3.54 -0.79
CA PHE A 223 -4.19 -4.53 -1.26
C PHE A 223 -2.90 -3.82 -1.65
N ILE A 224 -1.78 -4.34 -1.15
CA ILE A 224 -0.46 -3.82 -1.49
C ILE A 224 -0.07 -4.47 -2.80
N GLU A 225 -0.06 -3.66 -3.84
CA GLU A 225 0.30 -4.04 -5.20
C GLU A 225 1.73 -3.58 -5.48
N ALA A 226 2.48 -4.32 -6.23
CA ALA A 226 3.81 -3.96 -6.71
C ALA A 226 3.79 -3.85 -8.26
N PRO A 227 3.90 -2.61 -8.80
CA PRO A 227 4.09 -1.31 -8.15
C PRO A 227 2.90 -0.83 -7.33
N GLY A 228 3.16 0.05 -6.35
CA GLY A 228 2.13 0.54 -5.44
C GLY A 228 1.02 1.34 -6.12
N VAL A 229 -0.20 1.25 -5.56
CA VAL A 229 -1.40 1.94 -6.08
C VAL A 229 -1.31 3.47 -6.02
N TYR A 230 -0.42 4.03 -5.21
CA TYR A 230 -0.19 5.47 -5.12
C TYR A 230 1.18 5.85 -5.66
N GLN A 231 1.21 6.96 -6.38
CA GLN A 231 2.42 7.66 -6.81
C GLN A 231 2.50 9.01 -6.09
N GLN A 232 3.58 9.24 -5.38
CA GLN A 232 3.88 10.54 -4.79
C GLN A 232 4.20 11.51 -5.93
N ILE A 233 3.62 12.72 -5.89
CA ILE A 233 3.79 13.69 -6.97
C ILE A 233 3.56 15.13 -6.51
N ARG A 234 4.20 16.09 -7.17
CA ARG A 234 3.85 17.50 -7.11
C ARG A 234 3.42 17.99 -8.48
N LEU A 235 2.30 18.72 -8.52
CA LEU A 235 1.71 19.33 -9.71
C LEU A 235 1.66 20.84 -9.53
N ALA A 236 2.41 21.60 -10.33
CA ALA A 236 2.49 23.06 -10.22
C ALA A 236 2.26 23.75 -11.55
N CYS A 237 1.35 24.73 -11.57
CA CYS A 237 1.15 25.67 -12.64
C CYS A 237 0.72 27.03 -12.03
N PRO A 238 0.53 28.11 -12.81
CA PRO A 238 0.09 29.39 -12.26
C PRO A 238 -1.25 29.36 -11.51
N GLU A 239 -2.10 28.36 -11.77
CA GLU A 239 -3.42 28.22 -11.13
C GLU A 239 -3.34 27.54 -9.76
N PHE A 240 -2.43 26.58 -9.58
CA PHE A 240 -2.29 25.79 -8.36
C PHE A 240 -0.89 25.17 -8.24
N ASP A 241 -0.55 24.80 -7.03
CA ASP A 241 0.66 24.02 -6.66
C ASP A 241 0.27 23.02 -5.57
N VAL A 242 0.20 21.74 -5.93
CA VAL A 242 -0.33 20.67 -5.07
C VAL A 242 0.67 19.55 -4.94
N VAL A 243 0.94 19.10 -3.72
CA VAL A 243 1.63 17.84 -3.42
C VAL A 243 0.60 16.79 -3.00
N GLY A 244 0.81 15.53 -3.34
CA GLY A 244 -0.11 14.49 -2.91
C GLY A 244 0.16 13.12 -3.51
N LEU A 245 -0.79 12.23 -3.28
CA LEU A 245 -0.75 10.85 -3.71
C LEU A 245 -1.70 10.65 -4.90
N ALA A 246 -1.14 10.62 -6.10
CA ALA A 246 -1.89 10.33 -7.32
C ALA A 246 -2.13 8.83 -7.48
N VAL A 247 -3.18 8.47 -8.18
CA VAL A 247 -3.44 7.10 -8.63
C VAL A 247 -2.96 6.99 -10.08
N PRO A 248 -1.99 6.12 -10.41
CA PRO A 248 -1.56 5.93 -11.79
C PRO A 248 -2.72 5.61 -12.72
N GLY A 249 -2.81 6.35 -13.82
CA GLY A 249 -3.94 6.25 -14.74
C GLY A 249 -5.05 7.27 -14.51
N ILE A 250 -5.01 8.04 -13.42
CA ILE A 250 -6.00 9.06 -13.06
C ILE A 250 -5.35 10.43 -13.04
N PRO A 251 -5.88 11.43 -13.79
CA PRO A 251 -5.34 12.77 -13.74
C PRO A 251 -5.59 13.46 -12.40
N GLY A 252 -4.63 14.30 -11.97
CA GLY A 252 -4.71 15.07 -10.74
C GLY A 252 -4.39 14.24 -9.48
N ILE A 253 -4.92 14.72 -8.35
CA ILE A 253 -4.76 14.14 -7.03
C ILE A 253 -6.14 14.04 -6.39
N ALA A 254 -6.71 12.82 -6.35
CA ALA A 254 -8.09 12.62 -5.93
C ALA A 254 -8.24 12.44 -4.41
N HIS A 255 -7.35 11.69 -3.76
CA HIS A 255 -7.59 11.15 -2.44
C HIS A 255 -6.90 11.91 -1.31
N PHE A 256 -5.63 12.29 -1.50
CA PHE A 256 -4.78 12.85 -0.44
C PHE A 256 -3.92 13.95 -1.03
N GLY A 257 -4.16 15.19 -0.67
CA GLY A 257 -3.44 16.32 -1.25
C GLY A 257 -3.30 17.50 -0.31
N HIS A 258 -2.33 18.37 -0.63
CA HIS A 258 -2.05 19.61 0.09
C HIS A 258 -1.69 20.73 -0.90
N THR A 259 -2.54 21.75 -1.02
CA THR A 259 -2.36 22.89 -1.94
C THR A 259 -1.53 24.03 -1.37
N GLY A 260 -1.02 23.89 -0.15
CA GLY A 260 -0.44 24.99 0.62
C GLY A 260 -1.46 25.74 1.44
N GLY A 261 -2.69 25.97 0.95
CA GLY A 261 -3.78 26.61 1.67
C GLY A 261 -4.70 25.63 2.40
N VAL A 262 -4.96 24.50 1.79
CA VAL A 262 -5.85 23.46 2.32
C VAL A 262 -5.28 22.07 2.04
N ALA A 263 -5.54 21.12 2.95
CA ALA A 263 -5.21 19.72 2.77
C ALA A 263 -6.46 18.85 2.98
N TRP A 264 -6.52 17.71 2.28
CA TRP A 264 -7.61 16.74 2.39
C TRP A 264 -7.13 15.30 2.44
N ALA A 265 -7.97 14.47 3.03
CA ALA A 265 -7.81 13.03 3.13
C ALA A 265 -9.17 12.33 3.10
N ILE A 266 -9.18 11.12 2.61
CA ILE A 266 -10.40 10.29 2.55
C ILE A 266 -10.18 8.93 3.21
N THR A 267 -11.29 8.33 3.68
CA THR A 267 -11.37 6.89 3.98
C THR A 267 -12.63 6.32 3.35
N ASN A 268 -12.66 5.01 3.09
CA ASN A 268 -13.90 4.34 2.70
C ASN A 268 -14.96 4.55 3.79
N ALA A 269 -16.13 5.06 3.40
CA ALA A 269 -17.26 5.29 4.31
C ALA A 269 -17.94 3.98 4.73
N MET A 270 -17.62 2.84 4.15
CA MET A 270 -18.32 1.56 4.31
C MET A 270 -19.81 1.70 3.99
N ALA A 271 -20.15 2.66 3.13
CA ALA A 271 -21.50 2.90 2.69
C ALA A 271 -21.94 1.83 1.68
N ASP A 272 -23.18 1.42 1.79
CA ASP A 272 -23.82 0.56 0.81
C ASP A 272 -24.57 1.43 -0.22
N TYR A 273 -24.11 1.40 -1.47
CA TYR A 273 -24.68 2.21 -2.56
C TYR A 273 -24.83 1.44 -3.88
N GLN A 274 -24.63 0.12 -3.84
CA GLN A 274 -24.79 -0.80 -4.96
C GLN A 274 -25.79 -1.88 -4.58
N ASP A 275 -26.69 -2.27 -5.49
CA ASP A 275 -27.69 -3.29 -5.21
C ASP A 275 -27.59 -4.47 -6.16
N LEU A 276 -27.94 -5.64 -5.64
CA LEU A 276 -28.07 -6.87 -6.37
C LEU A 276 -29.54 -7.22 -6.53
N TYR A 277 -29.96 -7.47 -7.77
CA TYR A 277 -31.31 -7.88 -8.08
C TYR A 277 -31.32 -9.31 -8.60
N ARG A 278 -32.24 -10.13 -8.04
CA ARG A 278 -32.50 -11.47 -8.54
C ARG A 278 -33.41 -11.36 -9.75
N GLU A 279 -32.86 -11.64 -10.93
CA GLU A 279 -33.56 -11.62 -12.22
C GLU A 279 -34.19 -12.96 -12.54
N ARG A 280 -35.31 -12.94 -13.24
CA ARG A 280 -35.89 -14.09 -13.92
C ARG A 280 -35.72 -13.86 -15.42
N LEU A 281 -34.94 -14.73 -16.07
CA LEU A 281 -34.57 -14.62 -17.48
C LEU A 281 -35.12 -15.83 -18.26
N ARG A 282 -35.48 -15.63 -19.54
CA ARG A 282 -35.81 -16.73 -20.45
C ARG A 282 -35.30 -16.45 -21.86
N ARG A 283 -35.06 -17.54 -22.61
CA ARG A 283 -34.78 -17.47 -24.03
C ARG A 283 -36.06 -17.32 -24.81
N THR A 284 -35.99 -16.46 -25.84
CA THR A 284 -37.04 -16.37 -26.84
C THR A 284 -36.75 -17.30 -28.00
N SER A 285 -37.78 -17.62 -28.80
CA SER A 285 -37.65 -18.52 -29.97
C SER A 285 -36.69 -18.00 -31.06
N ASP A 286 -36.42 -16.72 -31.08
CA ASP A 286 -35.42 -16.06 -31.95
C ASP A 286 -34.00 -15.98 -31.35
N GLY A 287 -33.82 -16.65 -30.21
CA GLY A 287 -32.50 -16.68 -29.49
C GLY A 287 -32.22 -15.47 -28.61
N GLY A 288 -33.15 -14.54 -28.50
CA GLY A 288 -32.99 -13.37 -27.64
C GLY A 288 -33.24 -13.71 -26.15
N VAL A 289 -33.07 -12.68 -25.30
CA VAL A 289 -33.31 -12.78 -23.86
C VAL A 289 -34.43 -11.86 -23.45
N GLU A 290 -35.38 -12.39 -22.65
CA GLU A 290 -36.36 -11.61 -21.95
C GLU A 290 -36.17 -11.69 -20.44
N ALA A 291 -36.38 -10.57 -19.75
CA ALA A 291 -36.39 -10.45 -18.30
C ALA A 291 -37.80 -10.17 -17.79
N LEU A 292 -38.13 -10.68 -16.59
CA LEU A 292 -39.38 -10.40 -15.93
C LEU A 292 -39.27 -9.10 -15.14
N GLY A 293 -40.06 -8.10 -15.55
CA GLY A 293 -40.21 -6.84 -14.84
C GLY A 293 -41.59 -6.73 -14.14
N PRO A 294 -41.85 -5.61 -13.50
CA PRO A 294 -43.15 -5.37 -12.81
C PRO A 294 -44.37 -5.50 -13.71
N ASP A 295 -44.22 -5.12 -14.99
CA ASP A 295 -45.29 -5.13 -15.96
C ASP A 295 -45.33 -6.40 -16.85
N GLY A 296 -44.50 -7.39 -16.53
CA GLY A 296 -44.37 -8.64 -17.28
C GLY A 296 -43.03 -8.78 -18.01
N TRP A 297 -42.96 -9.74 -18.92
CA TRP A 297 -41.75 -10.04 -19.69
C TRP A 297 -41.41 -8.94 -20.71
N TYR A 298 -40.17 -8.49 -20.72
CA TYR A 298 -39.67 -7.49 -21.67
C TYR A 298 -38.33 -7.94 -22.26
N ARG A 299 -37.97 -7.43 -23.43
CA ARG A 299 -36.74 -7.77 -24.10
C ARG A 299 -35.56 -7.12 -23.37
N ALA A 300 -34.65 -7.94 -22.88
CA ALA A 300 -33.35 -7.50 -22.34
C ALA A 300 -32.34 -7.27 -23.47
N HIS A 301 -31.36 -6.40 -23.25
CA HIS A 301 -30.21 -6.27 -24.15
C HIS A 301 -29.27 -7.45 -23.95
N ALA A 302 -28.95 -8.19 -25.03
CA ALA A 302 -28.04 -9.31 -24.94
C ALA A 302 -27.14 -9.38 -26.20
N HIS A 303 -25.87 -9.66 -26.00
CA HIS A 303 -24.90 -9.93 -27.05
C HIS A 303 -23.77 -10.81 -26.49
N THR A 304 -22.95 -11.36 -27.39
CA THR A 304 -21.79 -12.17 -27.04
C THR A 304 -20.50 -11.41 -27.29
N GLU A 305 -19.52 -11.61 -26.44
CA GLU A 305 -18.16 -11.13 -26.61
C GLU A 305 -17.18 -12.30 -26.49
N THR A 306 -15.95 -12.12 -26.97
CA THR A 306 -14.87 -13.12 -26.88
C THR A 306 -13.78 -12.62 -25.95
N ILE A 307 -13.35 -13.46 -25.03
CA ILE A 307 -12.19 -13.23 -24.16
C ILE A 307 -11.04 -14.05 -24.73
N GLU A 308 -10.03 -13.38 -25.25
CA GLU A 308 -8.79 -14.02 -25.68
C GLU A 308 -7.99 -14.46 -24.45
N VAL A 309 -7.46 -15.70 -24.44
CA VAL A 309 -6.72 -16.27 -23.32
C VAL A 309 -5.33 -16.68 -23.79
N ALA A 310 -4.29 -16.12 -23.14
CA ALA A 310 -2.92 -16.50 -23.47
C ALA A 310 -2.67 -17.98 -23.15
N GLY A 311 -2.25 -18.74 -24.15
CA GLY A 311 -1.93 -20.15 -24.01
C GLY A 311 -3.12 -21.11 -23.99
N ALA A 312 -4.35 -20.63 -24.19
CA ALA A 312 -5.57 -21.43 -24.23
C ALA A 312 -6.54 -20.98 -25.32
N ASP A 313 -7.60 -21.72 -25.54
CA ASP A 313 -8.67 -21.35 -26.47
C ASP A 313 -9.45 -20.12 -25.94
N PRO A 314 -9.94 -19.25 -26.84
CA PRO A 314 -10.75 -18.11 -26.46
C PRO A 314 -12.09 -18.54 -25.81
N GLU A 315 -12.53 -17.79 -24.83
CA GLU A 315 -13.82 -18.00 -24.17
C GLU A 315 -14.90 -17.06 -24.69
N THR A 316 -16.11 -17.56 -24.84
CA THR A 316 -17.28 -16.74 -25.19
C THR A 316 -18.03 -16.35 -23.95
N VAL A 317 -18.29 -15.06 -23.77
CA VAL A 317 -19.10 -14.53 -22.67
C VAL A 317 -20.36 -13.87 -23.22
N GLU A 318 -21.51 -14.23 -22.65
CA GLU A 318 -22.75 -13.53 -22.92
C GLU A 318 -22.91 -12.36 -21.96
N VAL A 319 -23.11 -11.18 -22.51
CA VAL A 319 -23.37 -9.92 -21.81
C VAL A 319 -24.85 -9.59 -21.90
N ILE A 320 -25.52 -9.55 -20.77
CA ILE A 320 -26.96 -9.27 -20.67
C ILE A 320 -27.16 -8.04 -19.80
N GLU A 321 -28.05 -7.15 -20.18
CA GLU A 321 -28.44 -6.00 -19.38
C GLU A 321 -29.96 -5.87 -19.32
N THR A 322 -30.48 -5.80 -18.11
CA THR A 322 -31.88 -5.58 -17.78
C THR A 322 -32.15 -4.13 -17.40
N ASP A 323 -33.37 -3.75 -17.12
CA ASP A 323 -33.72 -2.41 -16.61
C ASP A 323 -33.15 -2.18 -15.18
N ARG A 324 -32.76 -3.25 -14.47
CA ARG A 324 -32.10 -3.15 -13.16
C ARG A 324 -30.61 -2.91 -13.29
N GLY A 325 -29.98 -3.42 -14.34
CA GLY A 325 -28.57 -3.29 -14.64
C GLY A 325 -27.98 -4.50 -15.34
N PRO A 326 -26.66 -4.54 -15.51
CA PRO A 326 -25.97 -5.67 -16.14
C PRO A 326 -26.04 -6.93 -15.26
N VAL A 327 -26.27 -8.07 -15.90
CA VAL A 327 -26.31 -9.40 -15.26
C VAL A 327 -24.88 -9.89 -15.06
N ILE A 328 -24.45 -10.03 -13.81
CA ILE A 328 -23.09 -10.39 -13.44
C ILE A 328 -22.95 -11.89 -13.07
N ILE A 329 -24.03 -12.56 -12.71
CA ILE A 329 -24.07 -13.98 -12.32
C ILE A 329 -25.25 -14.64 -13.03
N GLY A 330 -25.07 -15.88 -13.50
CA GLY A 330 -26.10 -16.68 -14.15
C GLY A 330 -26.46 -16.21 -15.55
N GLY A 331 -27.62 -16.67 -16.06
CA GLY A 331 -28.16 -16.37 -17.39
C GLY A 331 -29.39 -17.20 -17.72
N PRO A 332 -29.93 -17.09 -18.96
CA PRO A 332 -31.23 -17.68 -19.35
C PRO A 332 -31.16 -19.14 -19.83
N GLY A 333 -30.15 -19.91 -19.47
CA GLY A 333 -29.94 -21.26 -20.06
C GLY A 333 -29.58 -22.36 -19.10
N GLY A 334 -29.53 -22.14 -17.80
CA GLY A 334 -29.18 -23.15 -16.83
C GLY A 334 -29.57 -22.74 -15.42
N ASP A 335 -29.75 -23.70 -14.53
CA ASP A 335 -29.68 -23.46 -13.10
C ASP A 335 -28.33 -22.77 -12.80
N LEU A 336 -28.26 -22.03 -11.69
CA LEU A 336 -27.00 -21.38 -11.23
C LEU A 336 -25.82 -22.37 -11.17
N GLY A 337 -26.07 -23.70 -11.27
CA GLY A 337 -25.11 -24.78 -11.30
C GLY A 337 -24.67 -25.31 -12.69
N ASP A 338 -25.42 -25.08 -13.76
CA ASP A 338 -25.12 -25.73 -15.08
C ASP A 338 -24.08 -25.00 -15.97
N ALA A 339 -23.59 -23.85 -15.54
CA ALA A 339 -22.63 -23.07 -16.34
C ALA A 339 -21.18 -23.58 -16.28
N LEU A 340 -20.92 -24.74 -15.60
CA LEU A 340 -19.55 -25.20 -15.30
C LEU A 340 -19.29 -26.69 -15.55
N ASP A 341 -20.19 -27.44 -16.22
CA ASP A 341 -19.92 -28.82 -16.65
C ASP A 341 -19.09 -28.90 -17.94
N GLY A 342 -18.14 -28.03 -18.12
CA GLY A 342 -17.01 -28.17 -19.01
C GLY A 342 -15.80 -28.69 -18.23
N ASP A 343 -15.65 -30.00 -18.22
CA ASP A 343 -14.44 -30.80 -17.92
C ASP A 343 -13.23 -30.06 -17.28
N LEU A 344 -13.32 -29.73 -15.99
CA LEU A 344 -12.20 -29.32 -15.13
C LEU A 344 -11.97 -30.32 -13.97
N GLY A 345 -12.11 -31.60 -14.26
CA GLY A 345 -11.81 -32.69 -13.35
C GLY A 345 -10.32 -32.93 -13.10
N GLY A 346 -9.51 -31.88 -13.01
CA GLY A 346 -8.06 -32.02 -12.84
C GLY A 346 -7.32 -30.90 -12.11
N ALA A 347 -8.01 -29.83 -11.74
CA ALA A 347 -7.33 -28.64 -11.22
C ALA A 347 -7.86 -28.11 -9.85
N LEU A 348 -8.67 -28.88 -9.12
CA LEU A 348 -9.30 -28.43 -7.87
C LEU A 348 -8.52 -28.74 -6.59
N ASP A 349 -7.32 -29.35 -6.69
CA ASP A 349 -6.37 -29.47 -5.57
C ASP A 349 -5.24 -28.43 -5.57
N GLY A 350 -5.33 -27.42 -6.42
CA GLY A 350 -4.41 -26.29 -6.55
C GLY A 350 -5.01 -25.00 -6.05
N ASP A 351 -4.84 -24.73 -4.79
CA ASP A 351 -4.42 -23.47 -4.25
C ASP A 351 -5.28 -22.22 -4.47
N LEU A 352 -6.31 -22.06 -3.63
CA LEU A 352 -6.79 -20.71 -3.29
C LEU A 352 -5.81 -19.96 -2.37
N GLY A 353 -4.72 -20.58 -1.95
CA GLY A 353 -3.51 -19.93 -1.49
C GLY A 353 -2.96 -18.94 -2.52
N GLY A 354 -3.10 -19.17 -3.80
CA GLY A 354 -2.50 -18.36 -4.86
C GLY A 354 -3.03 -16.92 -5.00
N ALA A 355 -4.25 -16.62 -4.59
CA ALA A 355 -4.74 -15.25 -4.52
C ALA A 355 -4.59 -14.63 -3.12
N LEU A 356 -4.35 -15.47 -2.10
CA LEU A 356 -4.05 -15.12 -0.73
C LEU A 356 -2.74 -15.74 -0.25
N ASP A 357 -2.22 -16.79 -0.92
CA ASP A 357 -0.92 -17.41 -0.72
C ASP A 357 -0.05 -17.21 -1.97
N GLY A 358 0.59 -16.07 -2.09
CA GLY A 358 1.70 -15.88 -2.99
C GLY A 358 2.88 -16.76 -2.58
N GLY A 359 2.97 -17.94 -3.11
CA GLY A 359 4.15 -18.76 -3.25
C GLY A 359 4.97 -19.05 -2.01
N SER A 360 4.86 -20.22 -1.44
CA SER A 360 5.96 -20.84 -0.70
C SER A 360 6.05 -22.33 -1.01
N GLY A 361 6.88 -22.65 -1.99
CA GLY A 361 7.41 -23.97 -2.21
C GLY A 361 8.91 -23.88 -2.25
N GLY A 362 9.56 -23.67 -1.12
CA GLY A 362 11.00 -23.79 -0.94
C GLY A 362 11.29 -24.75 0.19
N GLY A 363 11.40 -26.02 -0.14
CA GLY A 363 11.76 -27.08 0.80
C GLY A 363 13.16 -26.88 1.36
N LEU A 364 13.31 -27.03 2.65
CA LEU A 364 14.58 -27.33 3.27
C LEU A 364 14.68 -28.81 3.58
N GLY A 365 15.67 -29.40 2.89
CA GLY A 365 16.67 -30.26 3.44
C GLY A 365 16.29 -31.65 3.80
N GLY A 366 16.66 -32.50 2.93
CA GLY A 366 16.74 -33.94 3.10
C GLY A 366 17.68 -34.35 4.15
N ALA A 367 17.51 -35.55 4.55
CA ALA A 367 18.54 -36.57 4.56
C ALA A 367 18.01 -37.85 5.18
N PRO A 368 18.76 -38.93 5.08
CA PRO A 368 18.24 -40.10 4.44
C PRO A 368 18.11 -41.29 5.40
N GLY A 369 17.42 -42.29 4.91
CA GLY A 369 17.52 -43.63 5.52
C GLY A 369 16.18 -44.26 5.80
N GLY A 370 15.76 -45.12 5.00
CA GLY A 370 16.18 -46.49 4.98
C GLY A 370 15.08 -47.39 5.50
N GLY A 371 14.50 -48.19 4.60
CA GLY A 371 14.20 -49.54 4.97
C GLY A 371 12.73 -50.00 4.94
N SER A 372 12.36 -50.66 3.83
CA SER A 372 11.65 -51.93 3.80
C SER A 372 10.29 -52.05 4.50
N GLY A 373 9.18 -52.31 3.84
CA GLY A 373 8.87 -53.56 3.18
C GLY A 373 7.61 -54.14 3.80
N GLY A 374 6.64 -54.56 3.03
CA GLY A 374 5.59 -55.42 3.46
C GLY A 374 4.24 -55.21 2.84
N ALA A 375 4.06 -55.77 1.68
CA ALA A 375 2.76 -56.08 1.10
C ALA A 375 2.05 -57.19 1.87
N LEU A 376 0.73 -57.20 1.86
CA LEU A 376 -0.18 -58.34 1.87
C LEU A 376 -1.59 -57.75 1.67
N ASP A 377 -2.21 -57.90 0.57
CA ASP A 377 -2.91 -58.88 -0.18
C ASP A 377 -4.09 -59.58 0.57
N GLY A 378 -5.24 -59.64 -0.11
CA GLY A 378 -6.35 -60.52 0.10
C GLY A 378 -7.61 -59.90 0.71
N GLY A 379 -8.76 -59.96 0.20
CA GLY A 379 -9.38 -60.71 -0.90
C GLY A 379 -10.87 -60.75 -0.70
N SER A 380 -11.56 -60.50 -1.79
CA SER A 380 -12.76 -61.15 -2.30
C SER A 380 -13.99 -61.53 -1.45
N GLY A 381 -15.14 -61.28 -2.00
CA GLY A 381 -16.35 -62.09 -2.03
C GLY A 381 -17.56 -61.43 -1.40
N GLY A 382 -18.71 -61.22 -1.97
CA GLY A 382 -19.48 -61.90 -2.97
C GLY A 382 -20.94 -61.58 -2.66
N GLY A 383 -21.73 -61.18 -3.62
CA GLY A 383 -23.18 -61.05 -3.49
C GLY A 383 -23.86 -62.45 -3.36
N PRO A 384 -25.12 -62.63 -3.48
CA PRO A 384 -26.08 -61.97 -4.38
C PRO A 384 -27.54 -61.85 -3.86
N GLY A 385 -28.38 -61.02 -4.52
CA GLY A 385 -29.68 -61.47 -5.02
C GLY A 385 -30.93 -61.45 -4.14
N GLY A 386 -31.97 -60.81 -4.63
CA GLY A 386 -33.34 -61.08 -4.25
C GLY A 386 -34.34 -59.94 -4.50
N ASP A 387 -34.88 -59.89 -5.70
CA ASP A 387 -36.19 -59.32 -6.06
C ASP A 387 -37.25 -60.44 -5.98
N PRO A 388 -38.57 -60.27 -6.06
CA PRO A 388 -39.45 -59.10 -6.22
C PRO A 388 -40.73 -59.18 -5.31
N GLY A 389 -41.60 -58.16 -5.39
CA GLY A 389 -42.92 -58.19 -4.80
C GLY A 389 -43.85 -57.10 -5.18
N GLU A 390 -44.73 -57.32 -6.15
CA GLU A 390 -45.79 -56.47 -6.62
C GLU A 390 -46.88 -56.17 -5.55
N GLY A 391 -47.53 -55.04 -5.66
CA GLY A 391 -48.74 -54.75 -4.90
C GLY A 391 -49.41 -53.42 -5.22
N SER A 392 -50.24 -53.46 -6.18
CA SER A 392 -51.21 -52.51 -6.74
C SER A 392 -52.03 -51.62 -5.78
N GLY A 393 -52.34 -50.42 -6.25
CA GLY A 393 -53.67 -49.88 -6.13
C GLY A 393 -53.87 -48.46 -5.58
N GLY A 394 -54.40 -47.58 -6.43
CA GLY A 394 -55.28 -46.50 -6.00
C GLY A 394 -54.90 -45.06 -6.26
N ASP A 395 -55.10 -44.54 -7.45
CA ASP A 395 -55.46 -43.20 -7.81
C ASP A 395 -56.94 -42.89 -7.37
N PRO A 396 -57.37 -41.59 -7.21
CA PRO A 396 -57.04 -40.38 -8.00
C PRO A 396 -57.05 -39.04 -7.25
N GLY A 397 -56.37 -38.06 -7.78
CA GLY A 397 -56.56 -36.67 -7.38
C GLY A 397 -55.75 -35.75 -8.27
N GLY A 398 -56.28 -35.41 -9.44
CA GLY A 398 -55.62 -34.44 -10.34
C GLY A 398 -55.53 -33.06 -9.71
N GLY A 399 -54.32 -32.59 -9.59
CA GLY A 399 -53.94 -31.18 -9.50
C GLY A 399 -53.31 -30.78 -10.84
N PRO A 400 -53.48 -29.54 -11.29
CA PRO A 400 -53.07 -29.15 -12.62
C PRO A 400 -51.56 -29.21 -12.79
N ASP A 401 -51.15 -29.78 -13.89
CA ASP A 401 -49.75 -29.74 -14.39
C ASP A 401 -49.29 -28.26 -14.42
N ALA A 402 -48.49 -27.88 -13.45
CA ALA A 402 -47.75 -26.66 -13.50
C ALA A 402 -46.71 -26.82 -14.60
N ASP A 403 -46.88 -26.03 -15.63
CA ASP A 403 -45.98 -25.90 -16.78
C ASP A 403 -44.58 -25.51 -16.27
N SER A 404 -43.69 -26.47 -16.07
CA SER A 404 -42.34 -26.29 -15.56
C SER A 404 -41.45 -25.49 -16.53
N SER A 405 -41.95 -25.19 -17.73
CA SER A 405 -41.31 -24.32 -18.72
C SER A 405 -41.54 -22.81 -18.51
N ALA A 406 -42.38 -22.42 -17.53
CA ALA A 406 -42.69 -21.02 -17.24
C ALA A 406 -41.86 -20.41 -16.12
N GLU A 407 -41.09 -21.18 -15.35
CA GLU A 407 -40.15 -20.67 -14.37
C GLU A 407 -38.85 -20.30 -15.06
N GLY A 408 -38.67 -18.98 -15.32
CA GLY A 408 -37.41 -18.46 -15.88
C GLY A 408 -36.22 -18.74 -14.96
N HIS A 409 -35.03 -18.94 -15.55
CA HIS A 409 -33.77 -19.18 -14.84
C HIS A 409 -33.39 -17.99 -13.98
N ARG A 410 -32.76 -18.25 -12.82
CA ARG A 410 -32.34 -17.21 -11.88
C ARG A 410 -30.97 -16.66 -12.29
N ALA A 411 -30.86 -15.32 -12.26
CA ALA A 411 -29.60 -14.59 -12.51
C ALA A 411 -29.51 -13.41 -11.54
N ILE A 412 -28.37 -12.78 -11.44
CA ILE A 412 -28.17 -11.62 -10.57
C ILE A 412 -27.62 -10.46 -11.38
N SER A 413 -28.33 -9.33 -11.38
CA SER A 413 -27.88 -8.08 -11.96
C SER A 413 -27.32 -7.13 -10.90
N LEU A 414 -26.36 -6.28 -11.31
CA LEU A 414 -25.72 -5.26 -10.48
C LEU A 414 -26.24 -3.87 -10.88
N ARG A 415 -26.74 -3.13 -9.88
CA ARG A 415 -27.13 -1.72 -10.04
C ARG A 415 -26.19 -0.84 -9.25
N HIS A 416 -25.51 0.11 -9.91
CA HIS A 416 -24.59 1.04 -9.27
C HIS A 416 -24.71 2.46 -9.84
N PRO A 417 -24.40 3.51 -9.04
CA PRO A 417 -24.68 4.89 -9.39
C PRO A 417 -24.12 5.33 -10.74
N PRO A 418 -22.82 5.10 -11.11
CA PRO A 418 -22.30 5.55 -12.39
C PRO A 418 -23.04 4.97 -13.59
N ARG A 419 -23.50 3.71 -13.51
CA ARG A 419 -24.27 3.09 -14.58
C ARG A 419 -25.64 3.73 -14.76
N VAL A 420 -26.29 4.09 -13.65
CA VAL A 420 -27.63 4.69 -13.64
C VAL A 420 -27.59 6.16 -14.02
N THR A 421 -26.69 6.93 -13.39
CA THR A 421 -26.64 8.38 -13.53
C THR A 421 -25.79 8.84 -14.73
N GLY A 422 -24.87 8.01 -15.19
CA GLY A 422 -23.85 8.37 -16.18
C GLY A 422 -22.86 9.41 -15.65
N ALA A 423 -22.71 9.52 -14.32
CA ALA A 423 -21.77 10.43 -13.68
C ALA A 423 -20.86 9.65 -12.74
N LEU A 424 -19.57 10.00 -12.76
CA LEU A 424 -18.53 9.38 -11.93
C LEU A 424 -17.85 10.39 -11.00
N GLY A 425 -18.14 11.68 -11.17
CA GLY A 425 -17.63 12.74 -10.30
C GLY A 425 -16.27 13.29 -10.72
N PHE A 426 -15.77 13.01 -11.91
CA PHE A 426 -14.47 13.50 -12.38
C PHE A 426 -14.38 15.04 -12.49
N ASP A 427 -15.51 15.72 -12.66
CA ASP A 427 -15.57 17.19 -12.62
C ASP A 427 -15.15 17.81 -11.28
N VAL A 428 -15.00 16.98 -10.24
CA VAL A 428 -14.46 17.39 -8.93
C VAL A 428 -12.93 17.52 -8.98
N LEU A 429 -12.22 16.70 -9.74
CA LEU A 429 -10.76 16.59 -9.68
C LEU A 429 -10.03 17.91 -9.97
N PRO A 430 -10.35 18.66 -11.04
CA PRO A 430 -9.73 19.96 -11.26
C PRO A 430 -10.07 21.00 -10.17
N ALA A 431 -11.26 20.87 -9.55
CA ALA A 431 -11.67 21.75 -8.47
C ALA A 431 -10.90 21.48 -7.17
N LEU A 432 -10.58 20.23 -6.88
CA LEU A 432 -9.74 19.88 -5.72
C LEU A 432 -8.35 20.51 -5.85
N LEU A 433 -7.73 20.45 -7.02
CA LEU A 433 -6.40 21.03 -7.26
C LEU A 433 -6.39 22.56 -7.04
N ARG A 434 -7.48 23.24 -7.36
CA ARG A 434 -7.63 24.71 -7.24
C ARG A 434 -8.14 25.16 -5.87
N ALA A 435 -8.53 24.21 -4.99
CA ALA A 435 -9.08 24.54 -3.68
C ALA A 435 -8.03 25.24 -2.80
N ARG A 436 -8.45 26.27 -2.07
CA ARG A 436 -7.61 27.05 -1.14
C ARG A 436 -8.13 27.00 0.29
N THR A 437 -9.40 26.68 0.44
CA THR A 437 -10.11 26.63 1.73
C THR A 437 -10.92 25.33 1.84
N VAL A 438 -11.31 24.98 3.07
CA VAL A 438 -12.25 23.87 3.28
C VAL A 438 -13.60 24.10 2.62
N ALA A 439 -14.03 25.35 2.45
CA ALA A 439 -15.28 25.70 1.78
C ALA A 439 -15.23 25.38 0.27
N ASP A 440 -14.08 25.59 -0.37
CA ASP A 440 -13.88 25.22 -1.78
C ASP A 440 -13.95 23.69 -1.94
N LEU A 441 -13.31 22.93 -1.03
CA LEU A 441 -13.38 21.47 -1.01
C LEU A 441 -14.80 20.97 -0.76
N ASP A 442 -15.51 21.56 0.21
CA ASP A 442 -16.89 21.17 0.53
C ASP A 442 -17.82 21.34 -0.69
N THR A 443 -17.70 22.47 -1.38
CA THR A 443 -18.43 22.75 -2.62
C THR A 443 -18.07 21.79 -3.75
N ALA A 444 -16.76 21.47 -3.93
CA ALA A 444 -16.31 20.54 -4.95
C ALA A 444 -16.87 19.13 -4.69
N LEU A 445 -16.80 18.67 -3.43
CA LEU A 445 -17.20 17.32 -3.01
C LEU A 445 -18.71 17.07 -3.13
N ASP A 446 -19.55 18.07 -3.27
CA ASP A 446 -20.98 17.89 -3.56
C ASP A 446 -21.23 17.19 -4.91
N ARG A 447 -20.23 17.20 -5.81
CA ARG A 447 -20.29 16.52 -7.11
C ARG A 447 -19.55 15.18 -7.13
N TRP A 448 -18.96 14.75 -5.99
CA TRP A 448 -18.32 13.45 -5.86
C TRP A 448 -19.36 12.33 -5.96
N VAL A 449 -19.09 11.28 -6.67
CA VAL A 449 -20.04 10.18 -6.88
C VAL A 449 -19.56 8.89 -6.26
N GLU A 450 -18.42 8.37 -6.67
CA GLU A 450 -17.92 7.03 -6.29
C GLU A 450 -16.38 7.02 -6.20
N PRO A 451 -15.80 6.31 -5.22
CA PRO A 451 -16.45 5.64 -4.10
C PRO A 451 -17.04 6.61 -3.06
N VAL A 452 -17.97 6.14 -2.24
CA VAL A 452 -18.50 6.94 -1.13
C VAL A 452 -17.50 6.95 0.00
N ASN A 453 -17.02 8.15 0.35
CA ASN A 453 -15.94 8.35 1.29
C ASN A 453 -16.33 9.21 2.49
N VAL A 454 -15.69 8.97 3.63
CA VAL A 454 -15.58 9.98 4.69
C VAL A 454 -14.37 10.86 4.35
N VAL A 455 -14.54 12.17 4.41
CA VAL A 455 -13.53 13.16 4.10
C VAL A 455 -13.18 13.96 5.34
N LEU A 456 -11.88 14.09 5.61
CA LEU A 456 -11.32 15.08 6.52
C LEU A 456 -10.55 16.12 5.71
N ALA A 457 -10.71 17.39 6.05
CA ALA A 457 -9.89 18.46 5.50
C ALA A 457 -9.67 19.56 6.53
N ALA A 458 -8.57 20.29 6.37
CA ALA A 458 -8.28 21.49 7.14
C ALA A 458 -7.58 22.53 6.28
N ASP A 459 -7.73 23.81 6.62
CA ASP A 459 -7.04 24.89 5.96
C ASP A 459 -6.18 25.72 6.93
N THR A 460 -5.33 26.56 6.36
CA THR A 460 -4.42 27.43 7.10
C THR A 460 -5.12 28.53 7.88
N ALA A 461 -6.41 28.79 7.62
CA ALA A 461 -7.23 29.74 8.36
C ALA A 461 -7.89 29.10 9.61
N GLY A 462 -7.64 27.78 9.84
CA GLY A 462 -8.22 27.03 10.95
C GLY A 462 -9.59 26.43 10.63
N GLY A 463 -10.03 26.48 9.37
CA GLY A 463 -11.21 25.76 8.89
C GLY A 463 -10.99 24.24 8.99
N ALA A 464 -12.06 23.51 9.30
CA ALA A 464 -12.04 22.04 9.33
C ALA A 464 -13.31 21.47 8.73
N LEU A 465 -13.18 20.34 8.03
CA LEU A 465 -14.28 19.65 7.38
C LEU A 465 -14.23 18.16 7.77
N HIS A 466 -15.39 17.63 8.16
CA HIS A 466 -15.59 16.21 8.38
C HIS A 466 -16.98 15.83 7.83
N ARG A 467 -17.01 15.20 6.65
CA ARG A 467 -18.25 14.85 5.96
C ARG A 467 -18.15 13.54 5.21
N VAL A 468 -19.31 12.99 4.85
CA VAL A 468 -19.40 11.96 3.79
C VAL A 468 -19.54 12.65 2.43
N ALA A 469 -18.85 12.13 1.42
CA ALA A 469 -18.98 12.53 0.02
C ALA A 469 -19.25 11.32 -0.85
N GLY A 470 -20.13 11.45 -1.85
CA GLY A 470 -20.51 10.38 -2.76
C GLY A 470 -21.96 10.45 -3.20
N HIS A 471 -22.42 9.40 -3.88
CA HIS A 471 -23.83 9.27 -4.28
C HIS A 471 -24.41 7.96 -3.72
N VAL A 472 -25.31 8.08 -2.76
CA VAL A 472 -26.06 6.95 -2.19
C VAL A 472 -27.51 7.03 -2.65
N PRO A 473 -28.03 6.06 -3.42
CA PRO A 473 -29.41 6.10 -3.92
C PRO A 473 -30.43 5.95 -2.79
N VAL A 474 -31.59 6.56 -2.96
CA VAL A 474 -32.74 6.37 -2.07
C VAL A 474 -33.47 5.09 -2.48
N ARG A 475 -33.56 4.12 -1.59
CA ARG A 475 -34.20 2.83 -1.79
C ARG A 475 -34.56 2.19 -0.46
N PRO A 476 -35.37 1.08 -0.43
CA PRO A 476 -35.64 0.35 0.79
C PRO A 476 -34.40 -0.18 1.49
N ASP A 477 -34.42 -0.22 2.81
CA ASP A 477 -33.27 -0.67 3.61
C ASP A 477 -32.89 -2.13 3.36
N VAL A 478 -33.84 -2.98 2.97
CA VAL A 478 -33.56 -4.39 2.64
C VAL A 478 -32.61 -4.54 1.45
N ASN A 479 -32.61 -3.59 0.51
CA ASN A 479 -31.67 -3.59 -0.62
C ASN A 479 -30.20 -3.49 -0.15
N ARG A 480 -29.95 -2.90 1.02
CA ARG A 480 -28.62 -2.86 1.61
C ARG A 480 -28.19 -4.21 2.18
N LEU A 481 -29.16 -5.03 2.57
CA LEU A 481 -28.90 -6.27 3.29
C LEU A 481 -28.74 -7.45 2.34
N ARG A 482 -29.64 -7.58 1.35
CA ARG A 482 -29.86 -8.81 0.60
C ARG A 482 -29.97 -8.57 -0.92
N VAL A 483 -29.97 -9.68 -1.66
CA VAL A 483 -30.39 -9.73 -3.06
C VAL A 483 -31.91 -9.64 -3.12
N VAL A 484 -32.45 -8.66 -3.85
CA VAL A 484 -33.89 -8.38 -3.90
C VAL A 484 -34.52 -8.77 -5.26
N PRO A 485 -35.81 -9.11 -5.33
CA PRO A 485 -36.47 -9.48 -6.60
C PRO A 485 -36.52 -8.31 -7.59
N ALA A 486 -36.12 -8.56 -8.85
CA ALA A 486 -36.12 -7.54 -9.89
C ALA A 486 -37.53 -7.14 -10.36
N GLU A 487 -38.49 -8.10 -10.36
CA GLU A 487 -39.87 -7.91 -10.78
C GLU A 487 -40.71 -7.11 -9.79
N ASP A 488 -40.28 -6.95 -8.53
CA ASP A 488 -41.06 -6.22 -7.54
C ASP A 488 -40.65 -4.73 -7.52
N PRO A 489 -41.56 -3.81 -7.90
CA PRO A 489 -41.31 -2.39 -7.92
C PRO A 489 -41.01 -1.79 -6.52
N ALA A 490 -41.42 -2.50 -5.44
CA ALA A 490 -41.14 -2.04 -4.08
C ALA A 490 -39.63 -1.87 -3.80
N TYR A 491 -38.76 -2.60 -4.49
CA TYR A 491 -37.29 -2.55 -4.33
C TYR A 491 -36.61 -1.60 -5.31
N ALA A 492 -37.34 -0.88 -6.14
CA ALA A 492 -36.77 0.05 -7.10
C ALA A 492 -36.06 1.24 -6.41
N TRP A 493 -35.00 1.76 -7.02
CA TRP A 493 -34.47 3.05 -6.64
C TRP A 493 -35.43 4.16 -6.98
N ARG A 494 -35.47 5.21 -6.16
CA ARG A 494 -36.19 6.42 -6.50
C ARG A 494 -35.34 7.24 -7.45
N GLU A 495 -35.83 7.38 -8.68
CA GLU A 495 -35.07 8.07 -9.72
C GLU A 495 -34.80 9.53 -9.36
N GLY A 496 -33.58 9.98 -9.59
CA GLY A 496 -33.17 11.35 -9.33
C GLY A 496 -33.01 11.74 -7.87
N GLU A 497 -33.27 10.83 -6.92
CA GLU A 497 -33.13 11.07 -5.49
C GLU A 497 -31.82 10.46 -4.96
N ALA A 498 -31.09 11.23 -4.14
CA ALA A 498 -29.93 10.75 -3.38
C ALA A 498 -30.20 10.90 -1.87
N ALA A 499 -29.69 9.97 -1.09
CA ALA A 499 -29.75 10.06 0.35
C ALA A 499 -28.94 11.25 0.87
N PRO A 500 -29.42 11.96 1.90
CA PRO A 500 -28.66 13.04 2.51
C PRO A 500 -27.37 12.48 3.14
N LEU A 501 -26.25 13.10 2.83
CA LEU A 501 -24.94 12.66 3.32
C LEU A 501 -24.62 13.35 4.65
N PRO A 502 -24.21 12.59 5.68
CA PRO A 502 -23.85 13.13 6.98
C PRO A 502 -22.63 14.04 6.92
N ARG A 503 -22.67 15.11 7.72
CA ARG A 503 -21.53 16.00 7.95
C ARG A 503 -21.55 16.56 9.37
N THR A 504 -20.38 16.98 9.86
CA THR A 504 -20.22 17.72 11.09
C THR A 504 -19.58 19.07 10.81
N GLU A 505 -20.01 20.11 11.53
CA GLU A 505 -19.51 21.50 11.33
C GLU A 505 -18.24 21.79 12.12
N ALA A 506 -17.75 20.85 12.91
CA ALA A 506 -16.60 21.05 13.79
C ALA A 506 -15.73 19.81 13.92
N VAL A 507 -14.45 20.04 14.20
CA VAL A 507 -13.55 19.00 14.68
C VAL A 507 -14.11 18.44 15.98
N GLY A 508 -14.03 17.14 16.20
CA GLY A 508 -14.58 16.45 17.35
C GLY A 508 -14.11 16.99 18.71
N PRO A 509 -14.63 16.49 19.82
CA PRO A 509 -14.28 16.98 21.16
C PRO A 509 -12.77 16.99 21.40
N GLY A 510 -12.28 18.09 21.95
CA GLY A 510 -10.86 18.29 22.23
C GLY A 510 -9.99 18.50 20.99
N GLY A 511 -10.57 18.90 19.86
CA GLY A 511 -9.82 19.22 18.66
C GLY A 511 -9.29 18.00 17.90
N ILE A 512 -9.93 16.83 18.00
CA ILE A 512 -9.55 15.58 17.34
C ILE A 512 -10.72 15.04 16.53
N ALA A 513 -10.53 14.83 15.21
CA ALA A 513 -11.43 14.02 14.41
C ALA A 513 -10.70 12.76 13.93
N VAL A 514 -11.40 11.63 13.90
CA VAL A 514 -10.84 10.32 13.49
C VAL A 514 -11.85 9.62 12.63
N MET A 515 -11.37 9.04 11.54
CA MET A 515 -12.07 8.13 10.65
C MET A 515 -11.21 6.88 10.44
N ALA A 516 -11.74 5.70 10.77
CA ALA A 516 -11.03 4.42 10.65
C ALA A 516 -12.00 3.30 10.23
N ASN A 517 -12.95 3.62 9.35
CA ASN A 517 -13.99 2.77 8.79
C ASN A 517 -15.00 2.24 9.84
N GLU A 518 -14.95 2.74 11.07
CA GLU A 518 -15.89 2.36 12.11
C GLU A 518 -17.31 2.91 11.83
N ARG A 519 -18.30 2.35 12.52
CA ARG A 519 -19.69 2.82 12.54
C ARG A 519 -19.75 4.20 13.21
N GLY A 520 -19.29 5.22 12.50
CA GLY A 520 -19.23 6.60 12.96
C GLY A 520 -20.19 7.49 12.17
N LEU A 521 -19.63 8.52 11.51
CA LEU A 521 -20.40 9.47 10.72
C LEU A 521 -21.21 8.79 9.60
N ALA A 522 -20.69 7.75 8.98
CA ALA A 522 -21.33 7.02 7.87
C ALA A 522 -22.34 5.95 8.34
N ALA A 523 -22.59 5.78 9.64
CA ALA A 523 -23.47 4.75 10.19
C ALA A 523 -24.84 4.63 9.49
N PRO A 524 -25.53 5.71 9.09
CA PRO A 524 -26.82 5.61 8.40
C PRO A 524 -26.75 5.03 6.98
N LEU A 525 -25.55 4.91 6.41
CA LEU A 525 -25.37 4.61 4.98
C LEU A 525 -24.86 3.19 4.72
N GLY A 526 -24.38 2.47 5.73
CA GLY A 526 -23.76 1.16 5.58
C GLY A 526 -24.35 0.09 6.51
N VAL A 527 -23.89 -1.15 6.30
CA VAL A 527 -24.29 -2.33 7.08
C VAL A 527 -23.10 -2.89 7.85
N GLU A 528 -22.01 -3.18 7.17
CA GLU A 528 -20.77 -3.72 7.71
C GLU A 528 -19.75 -2.59 7.91
N PHE A 529 -19.09 -2.58 9.07
CA PHE A 529 -18.12 -1.57 9.44
C PHE A 529 -16.95 -2.23 10.16
N ALA A 530 -15.78 -1.62 10.08
CA ALA A 530 -14.65 -2.04 10.91
C ALA A 530 -15.01 -1.93 12.40
N PRO A 531 -14.51 -2.83 13.26
CA PRO A 531 -14.63 -2.68 14.69
C PRO A 531 -14.03 -1.35 15.18
N PRO A 532 -14.52 -0.79 16.30
CA PRO A 532 -14.11 0.55 16.75
C PRO A 532 -12.70 0.61 17.37
N HIS A 533 -11.94 -0.49 17.30
CA HIS A 533 -10.65 -0.64 17.99
C HIS A 533 -9.62 0.38 17.51
N ARG A 534 -9.41 0.48 16.20
CA ARG A 534 -8.46 1.42 15.57
C ARG A 534 -8.82 2.86 15.87
N ALA A 535 -10.08 3.25 15.62
CA ALA A 535 -10.53 4.62 15.88
C ALA A 535 -10.42 5.01 17.35
N ARG A 536 -10.75 4.10 18.29
CA ARG A 536 -10.62 4.34 19.72
C ARG A 536 -9.16 4.50 20.10
N ARG A 537 -8.30 3.63 19.61
CA ARG A 537 -6.86 3.66 19.90
C ARG A 537 -6.19 4.92 19.37
N ILE A 538 -6.50 5.34 18.15
CA ILE A 538 -6.03 6.61 17.59
C ILE A 538 -6.44 7.79 18.49
N ARG A 539 -7.71 7.84 18.94
CA ARG A 539 -8.16 8.90 19.86
C ARG A 539 -7.44 8.86 21.21
N GLU A 540 -7.15 7.67 21.76
CA GLU A 540 -6.37 7.50 22.99
C GLU A 540 -4.96 8.07 22.82
N LEU A 541 -4.25 7.69 21.75
CA LEU A 541 -2.89 8.14 21.46
C LEU A 541 -2.86 9.67 21.27
N LEU A 542 -3.71 10.19 20.40
CA LEU A 542 -3.78 11.62 20.12
C LEU A 542 -4.21 12.45 21.33
N GLY A 543 -5.03 11.87 22.21
CA GLY A 543 -5.46 12.50 23.47
C GLY A 543 -4.37 12.60 24.53
N ALA A 544 -3.31 11.79 24.44
CA ALA A 544 -2.28 11.67 25.48
C ALA A 544 -1.36 12.90 25.57
N ARG A 545 -1.26 13.71 24.50
CA ARG A 545 -0.40 14.90 24.44
C ARG A 545 -1.04 16.01 23.60
N THR A 546 -0.46 17.22 23.67
CA THR A 546 -0.96 18.41 22.96
C THR A 546 0.13 19.17 22.19
N ASP A 547 1.25 18.52 21.94
CA ASP A 547 2.42 19.08 21.24
C ASP A 547 2.82 18.22 20.04
N TRP A 548 1.81 17.76 19.29
CA TRP A 548 2.02 16.91 18.13
C TRP A 548 2.77 17.63 17.03
N SER A 549 3.72 16.93 16.40
CA SER A 549 4.47 17.37 15.23
C SER A 549 4.35 16.32 14.11
N PRO A 550 4.67 16.66 12.85
CA PRO A 550 4.66 15.68 11.76
C PRO A 550 5.51 14.43 12.05
N ALA A 551 6.68 14.60 12.65
CA ALA A 551 7.55 13.49 13.01
C ALA A 551 6.93 12.57 14.09
N ALA A 552 6.25 13.14 15.08
CA ALA A 552 5.61 12.37 16.15
C ALA A 552 4.39 11.56 15.69
N MET A 553 3.87 11.79 14.47
CA MET A 553 2.77 11.00 13.91
C MET A 553 3.17 9.57 13.57
N ALA A 554 4.46 9.29 13.41
CA ALA A 554 4.97 7.94 13.24
C ALA A 554 4.55 7.02 14.40
N ASP A 555 4.55 7.52 15.65
CA ASP A 555 4.12 6.78 16.83
C ASP A 555 2.66 6.32 16.75
N VAL A 556 1.81 7.08 16.06
CA VAL A 556 0.41 6.71 15.84
C VAL A 556 0.27 5.70 14.71
N HIS A 557 0.97 5.92 13.58
CA HIS A 557 0.95 5.01 12.42
C HIS A 557 1.48 3.61 12.75
N THR A 558 2.36 3.49 13.73
CA THR A 558 3.04 2.22 14.06
C THR A 558 2.50 1.54 15.32
N ASP A 559 1.40 2.01 15.89
CA ASP A 559 0.82 1.37 17.09
C ASP A 559 0.26 -0.01 16.77
N THR A 560 0.76 -1.01 17.48
CA THR A 560 0.51 -2.44 17.25
C THR A 560 -0.47 -3.06 18.23
N ARG A 561 -1.12 -2.25 19.06
CA ARG A 561 -2.00 -2.75 20.12
C ARG A 561 -3.26 -3.40 19.57
N LEU A 562 -3.46 -4.69 19.85
CA LEU A 562 -4.58 -5.51 19.41
C LEU A 562 -5.66 -5.58 20.49
N ALA A 563 -6.63 -4.67 20.44
CA ALA A 563 -7.71 -4.62 21.44
C ALA A 563 -8.75 -5.75 21.25
N SER A 564 -8.97 -6.23 20.03
CA SER A 564 -9.87 -7.35 19.69
C SER A 564 -9.42 -8.70 20.28
N SER A 565 -8.20 -8.79 20.79
CA SER A 565 -7.73 -10.00 21.51
C SER A 565 -8.46 -10.26 22.84
N ARG A 566 -9.08 -9.23 23.42
CA ARG A 566 -9.64 -9.30 24.79
C ARG A 566 -10.70 -10.39 24.99
N PRO A 567 -11.71 -10.59 24.13
CA PRO A 567 -12.72 -11.64 24.36
C PRO A 567 -12.11 -13.04 24.40
N LEU A 568 -11.21 -13.36 23.46
CA LEU A 568 -10.53 -14.67 23.43
C LEU A 568 -9.66 -14.86 24.69
N LEU A 569 -8.86 -13.88 25.06
CA LEU A 569 -8.05 -13.94 26.28
C LEU A 569 -8.89 -14.02 27.56
N SER A 570 -10.07 -13.41 27.58
CA SER A 570 -11.00 -13.53 28.70
C SER A 570 -11.56 -14.94 28.84
N LEU A 571 -11.89 -15.60 27.73
CA LEU A 571 -12.30 -17.01 27.76
C LEU A 571 -11.15 -17.92 28.16
N LEU A 572 -9.95 -17.67 27.63
CA LEU A 572 -8.74 -18.42 28.02
C LEU A 572 -8.45 -18.34 29.53
N ALA A 573 -8.68 -17.18 30.15
CA ALA A 573 -8.48 -17.01 31.60
C ALA A 573 -9.34 -17.95 32.44
N TRP A 574 -10.52 -18.34 31.93
CA TRP A 574 -11.49 -19.20 32.60
C TRP A 574 -11.59 -20.61 32.00
N ALA A 575 -10.72 -20.93 31.02
CA ALA A 575 -10.70 -22.23 30.35
C ALA A 575 -10.47 -23.36 31.36
N PRO A 576 -11.39 -24.35 31.46
CA PRO A 576 -11.30 -25.40 32.48
C PRO A 576 -10.39 -26.56 32.03
N GLY A 577 -9.81 -27.26 33.02
CA GLY A 577 -9.17 -28.56 32.78
C GLY A 577 -7.89 -28.55 31.96
N LEU A 578 -7.19 -27.41 31.94
CA LEU A 578 -5.93 -27.24 31.21
C LEU A 578 -4.83 -28.13 31.84
N GLY A 579 -4.06 -28.81 30.99
CA GLY A 579 -2.84 -29.47 31.39
C GLY A 579 -1.69 -28.49 31.67
N PRO A 580 -0.57 -28.91 32.26
CA PRO A 580 0.49 -27.98 32.68
C PRO A 580 1.11 -27.13 31.56
N ALA A 581 1.19 -27.64 30.33
CA ALA A 581 1.69 -26.88 29.18
C ALA A 581 0.71 -25.78 28.76
N ALA A 582 -0.58 -26.11 28.69
CA ALA A 582 -1.62 -25.14 28.37
C ALA A 582 -1.83 -24.11 29.49
N GLU A 583 -1.64 -24.45 30.74
CA GLU A 583 -1.62 -23.48 31.84
C GLU A 583 -0.47 -22.50 31.70
N ARG A 584 0.74 -22.97 31.36
CA ARG A 584 1.87 -22.06 31.07
C ARG A 584 1.58 -21.12 29.89
N LEU A 585 0.99 -21.65 28.82
CA LEU A 585 0.57 -20.86 27.65
C LEU A 585 -0.45 -19.80 28.08
N ARG A 586 -1.52 -20.18 28.80
CA ARG A 586 -2.52 -19.26 29.34
C ARG A 586 -1.86 -18.16 30.14
N ASP A 587 -1.04 -18.51 31.14
CA ASP A 587 -0.39 -17.57 32.03
C ASP A 587 0.57 -16.62 31.28
N ARG A 588 1.20 -17.11 30.21
CA ARG A 588 2.05 -16.32 29.32
C ARG A 588 1.22 -15.32 28.52
N LEU A 589 0.16 -15.75 27.86
CA LEU A 589 -0.72 -14.89 27.08
C LEU A 589 -1.52 -13.88 27.92
N LEU A 590 -1.87 -14.21 29.17
CA LEU A 590 -2.53 -13.27 30.07
C LEU A 590 -1.60 -12.15 30.59
N ARG A 591 -0.28 -12.37 30.57
CA ARG A 591 0.72 -11.34 30.86
C ARG A 591 1.15 -10.54 29.64
N TRP A 592 0.84 -11.01 28.45
CA TRP A 592 1.16 -10.32 27.21
C TRP A 592 0.48 -8.94 27.15
N ASP A 593 1.23 -7.93 26.74
CA ASP A 593 0.77 -6.54 26.66
C ASP A 593 -0.21 -6.29 25.49
N ARG A 594 -0.39 -7.28 24.62
CA ARG A 594 -1.25 -7.29 23.43
C ARG A 594 -0.73 -6.41 22.28
N HIS A 595 0.57 -6.21 22.21
CA HIS A 595 1.21 -5.62 21.08
C HIS A 595 1.64 -6.71 20.08
N MET A 596 1.24 -6.53 18.83
CA MET A 596 1.63 -7.40 17.71
C MET A 596 2.96 -6.91 17.14
N ASP A 597 3.98 -6.80 18.00
CA ASP A 597 5.31 -6.36 17.62
C ASP A 597 6.06 -7.46 16.86
N ALA A 598 6.89 -7.07 15.89
CA ALA A 598 7.55 -8.01 15.00
C ALA A 598 8.46 -9.03 15.73
N ASP A 599 9.05 -8.65 16.85
CA ASP A 599 9.90 -9.49 17.70
C ASP A 599 9.13 -10.30 18.76
N SER A 600 7.80 -10.06 18.90
CA SER A 600 6.97 -10.71 19.92
C SER A 600 6.67 -12.17 19.57
N THR A 601 7.09 -13.08 20.43
CA THR A 601 6.71 -14.50 20.39
C THR A 601 5.34 -14.77 21.01
N GLU A 602 4.85 -13.89 21.87
CA GLU A 602 3.49 -13.90 22.42
C GLU A 602 2.45 -13.57 21.35
N ALA A 603 2.75 -12.64 20.46
CA ALA A 603 1.93 -12.34 19.29
C ALA A 603 1.73 -13.59 18.41
N THR A 604 2.80 -14.33 18.13
CA THR A 604 2.76 -15.60 17.42
C THR A 604 1.90 -16.64 18.12
N LEU A 605 2.06 -16.79 19.44
CA LEU A 605 1.24 -17.74 20.21
C LEU A 605 -0.24 -17.36 20.20
N TYR A 606 -0.54 -16.08 20.32
CA TYR A 606 -1.91 -15.58 20.21
C TYR A 606 -2.50 -15.82 18.81
N ALA A 607 -1.75 -15.57 17.74
CA ALA A 607 -2.19 -15.81 16.37
C ALA A 607 -2.49 -17.30 16.13
N ARG A 608 -1.62 -18.21 16.62
CA ARG A 608 -1.87 -19.66 16.57
C ARG A 608 -3.12 -20.07 17.36
N LEU A 609 -3.31 -19.48 18.57
CA LEU A 609 -4.52 -19.74 19.36
C LEU A 609 -5.77 -19.26 18.63
N ARG A 610 -5.74 -18.05 18.07
CA ARG A 610 -6.83 -17.48 17.27
C ARG A 610 -7.17 -18.37 16.07
N THR A 611 -6.18 -18.80 15.33
CA THR A 611 -6.33 -19.69 14.16
C THR A 611 -6.97 -21.04 14.54
N ASP A 612 -6.51 -21.69 15.59
CA ASP A 612 -7.11 -22.96 16.04
C ASP A 612 -8.56 -22.77 16.50
N VAL A 613 -8.85 -21.67 17.22
CA VAL A 613 -10.22 -21.31 17.63
C VAL A 613 -11.14 -21.08 16.40
N VAL A 614 -10.66 -20.39 15.39
CA VAL A 614 -11.39 -20.16 14.14
C VAL A 614 -11.72 -21.48 13.44
N HIS A 615 -10.76 -22.39 13.33
CA HIS A 615 -10.98 -23.70 12.71
C HIS A 615 -11.96 -24.57 13.51
N ARG A 616 -11.90 -24.55 14.86
CA ARG A 616 -12.88 -25.27 15.70
C ARG A 616 -14.27 -24.69 15.59
N LEU A 617 -14.40 -23.35 15.48
CA LEU A 617 -15.68 -22.71 15.21
C LEU A 617 -16.21 -23.10 13.82
N ALA A 618 -15.36 -23.13 12.80
CA ALA A 618 -15.75 -23.57 11.46
C ALA A 618 -16.22 -25.03 11.45
N GLY A 619 -15.68 -25.89 12.29
CA GLY A 619 -16.13 -27.26 12.48
C GLY A 619 -17.34 -27.43 13.41
N HIS A 620 -17.83 -26.33 14.01
CA HIS A 620 -18.89 -26.44 15.02
C HIS A 620 -20.29 -26.59 14.38
N PRO A 621 -21.17 -27.47 14.93
CA PRO A 621 -22.52 -27.68 14.38
C PRO A 621 -23.37 -26.41 14.18
N ALA A 622 -23.17 -25.38 15.02
CA ALA A 622 -23.92 -24.12 14.90
C ALA A 622 -23.62 -23.34 13.61
N LEU A 623 -22.52 -23.63 12.92
CA LEU A 623 -22.11 -23.00 11.67
C LEU A 623 -22.09 -23.97 10.48
N GLN A 624 -22.49 -25.22 10.69
CA GLN A 624 -22.38 -26.28 9.70
C GLN A 624 -23.10 -25.95 8.38
N GLY A 625 -24.17 -25.16 8.41
CA GLY A 625 -24.90 -24.75 7.21
C GLY A 625 -24.08 -23.87 6.23
N VAL A 626 -22.98 -23.26 6.68
CA VAL A 626 -22.13 -22.38 5.85
C VAL A 626 -20.68 -22.81 5.85
N THR A 627 -20.35 -23.98 6.43
CA THR A 627 -18.97 -24.48 6.55
C THR A 627 -18.82 -25.89 6.00
N GLY A 628 -17.62 -26.36 5.81
CA GLY A 628 -17.32 -27.71 5.36
C GLY A 628 -17.77 -27.97 3.93
N ALA A 629 -18.58 -29.02 3.73
CA ALA A 629 -19.14 -29.36 2.41
C ALA A 629 -20.17 -28.34 1.93
N ASP A 630 -20.82 -27.66 2.87
CA ASP A 630 -21.83 -26.63 2.61
C ASP A 630 -21.25 -25.21 2.49
N ASP A 631 -19.92 -25.07 2.56
CA ASP A 631 -19.24 -23.77 2.43
C ASP A 631 -19.59 -23.11 1.09
N PRO A 632 -20.22 -21.92 1.10
CA PRO A 632 -20.69 -21.25 -0.12
C PRO A 632 -19.58 -21.00 -1.15
N TRP A 633 -18.34 -20.84 -0.72
CA TRP A 633 -17.23 -20.61 -1.63
C TRP A 633 -16.93 -21.82 -2.53
N ARG A 634 -17.34 -23.04 -2.11
CA ARG A 634 -17.22 -24.27 -2.88
C ARG A 634 -18.33 -24.42 -3.92
N SER A 635 -19.36 -23.57 -3.83
CA SER A 635 -20.50 -23.63 -4.73
C SER A 635 -20.12 -23.15 -6.13
N ALA A 636 -20.39 -23.96 -7.14
CA ALA A 636 -20.28 -23.59 -8.55
C ALA A 636 -21.30 -22.50 -8.97
N ALA A 637 -22.30 -22.22 -8.13
CA ALA A 637 -23.28 -21.17 -8.37
C ALA A 637 -22.68 -19.76 -8.44
N TYR A 638 -21.51 -19.55 -7.83
CA TYR A 638 -20.86 -18.25 -7.80
C TYR A 638 -19.56 -18.26 -8.60
N PRO A 639 -19.31 -17.23 -9.44
CA PRO A 639 -18.01 -17.03 -10.09
C PRO A 639 -16.87 -17.04 -9.08
N ALA A 640 -15.73 -17.61 -9.46
CA ALA A 640 -14.56 -17.74 -8.59
C ALA A 640 -14.11 -16.37 -8.03
N LEU A 641 -14.26 -15.30 -8.80
CA LEU A 641 -13.99 -13.92 -8.38
C LEU A 641 -14.68 -13.54 -7.06
N PHE A 642 -15.92 -14.01 -6.80
CA PHE A 642 -16.67 -13.63 -5.59
C PHE A 642 -16.50 -14.61 -4.42
N ARG A 643 -15.94 -15.80 -4.66
CA ARG A 643 -15.75 -16.83 -3.64
C ARG A 643 -14.98 -16.35 -2.40
N PRO A 644 -13.95 -15.49 -2.49
CA PRO A 644 -13.27 -14.99 -1.29
C PRO A 644 -14.20 -14.29 -0.28
N TRP A 645 -15.25 -13.62 -0.77
CA TRP A 645 -16.27 -13.00 0.11
C TRP A 645 -17.25 -14.00 0.71
N LEU A 646 -17.33 -15.21 0.13
CA LEU A 646 -18.22 -16.30 0.53
C LEU A 646 -17.51 -17.34 1.40
N ALA A 647 -16.19 -17.27 1.55
CA ALA A 647 -15.42 -18.24 2.31
C ALA A 647 -15.71 -18.10 3.81
N ALA A 648 -16.19 -19.20 4.42
CA ALA A 648 -16.65 -19.19 5.81
C ALA A 648 -15.52 -18.98 6.81
N VAL A 649 -14.35 -19.58 6.62
CA VAL A 649 -13.21 -19.47 7.55
C VAL A 649 -12.74 -18.03 7.71
N PRO A 650 -12.45 -17.24 6.65
CA PRO A 650 -12.16 -15.81 6.75
C PRO A 650 -13.28 -15.03 7.45
N ARG A 651 -14.55 -15.30 7.09
CA ARG A 651 -15.70 -14.62 7.72
C ARG A 651 -15.78 -14.88 9.22
N ILE A 652 -15.53 -16.12 9.66
CA ILE A 652 -15.45 -16.48 11.08
C ILE A 652 -14.25 -15.77 11.74
N GLY A 653 -13.12 -15.74 11.07
CA GLY A 653 -11.90 -15.09 11.59
C GLY A 653 -12.07 -13.60 11.87
N TYR A 654 -12.63 -12.87 10.92
CA TYR A 654 -12.92 -11.43 11.08
C TYR A 654 -14.08 -11.16 12.05
N ALA A 655 -15.07 -12.04 12.13
CA ALA A 655 -16.20 -11.93 13.05
C ALA A 655 -15.94 -12.55 14.44
N LEU A 656 -14.71 -13.02 14.72
CA LEU A 656 -14.41 -13.83 15.91
C LEU A 656 -14.83 -13.16 17.21
N GLU A 657 -14.60 -11.85 17.36
CA GLU A 657 -15.02 -11.11 18.55
C GLU A 657 -16.54 -11.19 18.76
N SER A 658 -17.33 -10.99 17.70
CA SER A 658 -18.79 -11.10 17.74
C SER A 658 -19.23 -12.53 18.05
N LEU A 659 -18.66 -13.52 17.39
CA LEU A 659 -19.00 -14.95 17.59
C LEU A 659 -18.69 -15.45 19.00
N LEU A 660 -17.64 -14.94 19.62
CA LEU A 660 -17.26 -15.26 21.01
C LEU A 660 -18.06 -14.48 22.06
N THR A 661 -18.72 -13.37 21.70
CA THR A 661 -19.44 -12.52 22.65
C THR A 661 -20.95 -12.61 22.54
N VAL A 662 -21.49 -12.76 21.33
CA VAL A 662 -22.96 -12.71 21.05
C VAL A 662 -23.54 -14.10 21.00
N GLY A 663 -23.68 -14.77 22.08
CA GLY A 663 -24.61 -15.91 22.31
C GLY A 663 -24.83 -16.96 21.21
N LEU A 664 -23.96 -17.07 20.19
CA LEU A 664 -24.02 -18.14 19.18
C LEU A 664 -23.87 -19.52 19.83
N LEU A 665 -22.92 -19.60 20.76
CA LEU A 665 -22.65 -20.82 21.53
C LEU A 665 -22.94 -20.58 23.02
N PRO A 666 -23.38 -21.60 23.76
CA PRO A 666 -23.38 -21.58 25.21
C PRO A 666 -22.00 -21.19 25.77
N TYR A 667 -21.97 -20.54 26.93
CA TYR A 667 -20.71 -20.08 27.52
C TYR A 667 -19.73 -21.23 27.80
N GLU A 668 -20.28 -22.37 28.24
CA GLU A 668 -19.47 -23.57 28.55
C GLU A 668 -18.83 -24.16 27.29
N ASP A 669 -19.54 -24.16 26.15
CA ASP A 669 -19.01 -24.63 24.87
C ASP A 669 -17.88 -23.73 24.37
N ARG A 670 -18.03 -22.41 24.52
CA ARG A 670 -16.94 -21.44 24.21
C ARG A 670 -15.70 -21.69 25.07
N LEU A 671 -15.88 -21.94 26.36
CA LEU A 671 -14.76 -22.25 27.26
C LEU A 671 -14.07 -23.57 26.87
N ALA A 672 -14.87 -24.62 26.59
CA ALA A 672 -14.34 -25.92 26.16
C ALA A 672 -13.58 -25.83 24.84
N LEU A 673 -14.08 -25.06 23.90
CA LEU A 673 -13.44 -24.82 22.60
C LEU A 673 -12.09 -24.12 22.79
N VAL A 674 -12.05 -23.05 23.59
CA VAL A 674 -10.80 -22.30 23.87
C VAL A 674 -9.81 -23.17 24.67
N ALA A 675 -10.30 -24.00 25.61
CA ALA A 675 -9.44 -24.94 26.34
C ALA A 675 -8.78 -25.96 25.40
N ALA A 676 -9.55 -26.54 24.49
CA ALA A 676 -9.02 -27.50 23.50
C ALA A 676 -8.01 -26.83 22.54
N SER A 677 -8.23 -25.58 22.16
CA SER A 677 -7.29 -24.80 21.35
C SER A 677 -6.00 -24.51 22.12
N ALA A 678 -6.10 -24.15 23.40
CA ALA A 678 -4.93 -23.90 24.24
C ALA A 678 -4.06 -25.15 24.42
N GLU A 679 -4.67 -26.33 24.58
CA GLU A 679 -3.95 -27.62 24.63
C GLU A 679 -3.21 -27.91 23.32
N ALA A 680 -3.88 -27.74 22.17
CA ALA A 680 -3.28 -27.97 20.86
C ALA A 680 -2.08 -27.03 20.60
N VAL A 681 -2.25 -25.75 20.88
CA VAL A 681 -1.20 -24.75 20.66
C VAL A 681 -0.03 -24.95 21.64
N ALA A 682 -0.32 -25.31 22.89
CA ALA A 682 0.73 -25.60 23.88
C ALA A 682 1.56 -26.81 23.48
N ALA A 683 0.93 -27.89 23.01
CA ALA A 683 1.63 -29.08 22.52
C ALA A 683 2.50 -28.73 21.29
N ALA A 684 1.97 -28.02 20.32
CA ALA A 684 2.72 -27.59 19.15
C ALA A 684 3.91 -26.66 19.52
N ALA A 685 3.75 -25.79 20.53
CA ALA A 685 4.81 -24.91 20.99
C ALA A 685 5.93 -25.63 21.78
N GLU A 686 5.65 -26.79 22.39
CA GLU A 686 6.69 -27.66 22.98
C GLU A 686 7.52 -28.39 21.90
N GLU A 687 6.89 -28.76 20.78
CA GLU A 687 7.57 -29.40 19.64
C GLU A 687 8.37 -28.37 18.82
N THR A 688 7.77 -27.20 18.56
CA THR A 688 8.36 -26.12 17.76
C THR A 688 8.19 -24.80 18.49
N PRO A 689 9.24 -24.26 19.10
CA PRO A 689 9.19 -22.96 19.77
C PRO A 689 8.60 -21.87 18.85
N PRO A 690 7.83 -20.92 19.39
CA PRO A 690 7.27 -19.84 18.58
C PRO A 690 8.39 -18.94 18.07
N ALA A 691 8.42 -18.72 16.76
CA ALA A 691 9.24 -17.70 16.13
C ALA A 691 8.70 -16.30 16.45
N PRO A 692 9.49 -15.24 16.36
CA PRO A 692 9.03 -13.86 16.37
C PRO A 692 7.91 -13.63 15.36
N TRP A 693 6.97 -12.72 15.66
CA TRP A 693 5.81 -12.47 14.81
C TRP A 693 6.20 -12.08 13.39
N GLY A 694 7.17 -11.17 13.22
CA GLY A 694 7.64 -10.70 11.92
C GLY A 694 8.26 -11.77 11.03
N GLU A 695 8.66 -12.95 11.57
CA GLU A 695 9.10 -14.06 10.74
C GLU A 695 7.93 -14.76 10.02
N LEU A 696 6.73 -14.68 10.58
CA LEU A 696 5.51 -15.26 10.03
C LEU A 696 4.69 -14.20 9.29
N HIS A 697 4.63 -13.00 9.86
CA HIS A 697 3.83 -11.88 9.37
C HIS A 697 4.61 -11.05 8.36
N ARG A 698 4.69 -11.57 7.13
CA ARG A 698 5.46 -10.97 6.05
C ARG A 698 4.54 -10.40 4.99
N LEU A 699 5.00 -9.34 4.33
CA LEU A 699 4.32 -8.77 3.16
C LEU A 699 4.26 -9.80 2.03
N SER A 700 3.06 -9.97 1.46
CA SER A 700 2.80 -10.75 0.25
C SER A 700 2.08 -9.83 -0.75
N PRO A 701 2.81 -9.00 -1.52
CA PRO A 701 2.21 -8.05 -2.42
C PRO A 701 1.60 -8.75 -3.63
N TRP A 702 0.51 -8.22 -4.16
CA TRP A 702 0.01 -8.67 -5.44
C TRP A 702 0.86 -8.13 -6.59
N GLN A 703 1.17 -8.98 -7.56
CA GLN A 703 1.90 -8.64 -8.77
C GLN A 703 1.19 -9.25 -9.97
N ALA A 704 1.01 -8.48 -11.05
CA ALA A 704 0.40 -9.00 -12.29
C ALA A 704 1.23 -10.11 -12.93
N LEU A 705 2.56 -9.98 -12.84
CA LEU A 705 3.51 -11.04 -13.20
C LEU A 705 4.40 -11.26 -11.97
N PRO A 706 4.38 -12.44 -11.37
CA PRO A 706 5.28 -12.75 -10.26
C PRO A 706 6.74 -12.68 -10.72
N ASP A 707 7.61 -12.22 -9.82
CA ASP A 707 9.05 -12.22 -10.06
C ASP A 707 9.47 -13.65 -10.46
N ARG A 708 10.21 -13.77 -11.56
CA ARG A 708 10.75 -15.08 -11.93
C ARG A 708 11.63 -15.57 -10.79
N PRO A 709 11.48 -16.83 -10.35
CA PRO A 709 12.49 -17.43 -9.51
C PRO A 709 13.84 -17.25 -10.23
N SER A 710 14.82 -16.63 -9.59
CA SER A 710 16.16 -16.60 -10.14
C SER A 710 16.55 -18.07 -10.35
N ASP A 711 16.87 -18.46 -11.56
CA ASP A 711 17.33 -19.81 -11.88
C ASP A 711 18.74 -20.12 -11.31
N GLY A 712 19.19 -19.26 -10.41
CA GLY A 712 20.49 -19.38 -9.72
C GLY A 712 21.68 -19.17 -10.64
N SER A 713 21.43 -18.74 -11.90
CA SER A 713 22.51 -18.55 -12.89
C SER A 713 23.21 -17.20 -12.79
N ASP A 714 22.61 -16.24 -12.08
CA ASP A 714 23.11 -14.88 -11.91
C ASP A 714 23.66 -14.57 -10.52
N GLY A 715 23.82 -15.59 -9.66
CA GLY A 715 24.52 -15.42 -8.35
C GLY A 715 23.74 -14.62 -7.31
N SER A 716 22.46 -14.28 -7.54
CA SER A 716 21.63 -13.67 -6.50
C SER A 716 21.30 -14.73 -5.44
N ASP A 717 21.88 -14.55 -4.27
CA ASP A 717 21.62 -15.37 -3.09
C ASP A 717 20.28 -14.91 -2.50
N GLY A 718 19.23 -15.55 -2.58
CA GLY A 718 17.93 -15.35 -1.93
C GLY A 718 17.63 -14.06 -1.14
N SER A 719 18.57 -13.11 -1.02
CA SER A 719 18.47 -11.85 -0.30
C SER A 719 17.48 -10.89 -0.96
N ASP A 720 17.36 -10.90 -2.28
CA ASP A 720 16.41 -10.06 -3.01
C ASP A 720 14.95 -10.49 -2.74
N ALA A 721 14.69 -11.79 -2.63
CA ALA A 721 13.36 -12.29 -2.30
C ALA A 721 12.93 -11.89 -0.88
N GLU A 722 13.88 -11.78 0.06
CA GLU A 722 13.63 -11.35 1.43
C GLU A 722 13.40 -9.84 1.52
N ALA A 723 14.08 -9.04 0.70
CA ALA A 723 13.90 -7.59 0.62
C ALA A 723 12.49 -7.20 0.09
N ILE A 724 11.85 -8.04 -0.71
CA ILE A 724 10.50 -7.79 -1.26
C ILE A 724 9.40 -8.10 -0.25
N ARG A 725 9.67 -8.99 0.70
CA ARG A 725 8.71 -9.51 1.68
C ARG A 725 9.16 -9.24 3.10
N PRO A 726 9.30 -7.97 3.51
CA PRO A 726 9.73 -7.66 4.87
C PRO A 726 8.75 -8.24 5.88
N GLY A 727 9.30 -8.75 6.98
CA GLY A 727 8.53 -9.05 8.18
C GLY A 727 8.19 -7.75 8.90
N VAL A 728 6.93 -7.57 9.28
CA VAL A 728 6.49 -6.34 9.95
C VAL A 728 5.61 -6.65 11.16
N ALA A 729 5.43 -5.65 11.98
CA ALA A 729 4.50 -5.65 13.10
C ALA A 729 3.05 -5.39 12.64
N GLY A 730 2.09 -5.51 13.57
CA GLY A 730 0.69 -5.18 13.34
C GLY A 730 -0.22 -6.38 13.10
N ASP A 731 -1.48 -6.11 12.91
CA ASP A 731 -2.56 -7.07 12.58
C ASP A 731 -3.79 -6.26 12.12
N HIS A 732 -4.86 -6.92 11.64
CA HIS A 732 -6.03 -6.29 11.02
C HIS A 732 -6.76 -5.25 11.90
N ASP A 733 -6.76 -5.40 13.24
CA ASP A 733 -7.40 -4.47 14.18
C ASP A 733 -6.43 -3.53 14.92
N CYS A 734 -5.13 -3.60 14.62
CA CYS A 734 -4.15 -2.62 15.09
C CYS A 734 -4.30 -1.31 14.30
N VAL A 735 -3.80 -0.19 14.83
CA VAL A 735 -3.67 1.04 14.05
C VAL A 735 -2.73 0.80 12.88
N LEU A 736 -1.59 0.15 13.13
CA LEU A 736 -0.76 -0.45 12.08
C LEU A 736 -1.49 -1.68 11.53
N SER A 737 -2.43 -1.44 10.63
CA SER A 737 -3.31 -2.47 10.08
C SER A 737 -2.65 -3.19 8.92
N THR A 738 -1.73 -4.09 9.23
CA THR A 738 -1.16 -5.07 8.31
C THR A 738 -2.02 -6.34 8.42
N SER A 739 -2.93 -6.52 7.47
CA SER A 739 -4.00 -7.51 7.64
C SER A 739 -3.66 -8.83 6.96
N GLY A 740 -3.32 -9.84 7.75
CA GLY A 740 -3.44 -11.24 7.38
C GLY A 740 -4.92 -11.67 7.36
N VAL A 741 -5.20 -12.94 7.10
CA VAL A 741 -6.55 -13.52 7.12
C VAL A 741 -6.65 -14.50 8.28
N PRO A 742 -7.28 -14.12 9.41
CA PRO A 742 -7.33 -14.97 10.59
C PRO A 742 -7.94 -16.35 10.26
N GLY A 743 -7.23 -17.43 10.64
CA GLY A 743 -7.62 -18.79 10.33
C GLY A 743 -7.19 -19.31 8.95
N VAL A 744 -6.57 -18.47 8.11
CA VAL A 744 -6.08 -18.87 6.78
C VAL A 744 -4.58 -18.63 6.65
N THR A 745 -4.12 -17.40 6.85
CA THR A 745 -2.70 -17.07 6.70
C THR A 745 -2.29 -15.91 7.60
N ASP A 746 -1.07 -15.98 8.12
CA ASP A 746 -0.41 -14.89 8.83
C ASP A 746 0.34 -13.94 7.87
N LEU A 747 0.56 -14.33 6.62
CA LEU A 747 1.04 -13.42 5.57
C LEU A 747 0.01 -12.31 5.36
N PHE A 748 0.47 -11.11 5.05
CA PHE A 748 -0.45 -10.02 4.77
C PHE A 748 -0.25 -9.46 3.35
N ALA A 749 -1.37 -9.25 2.69
CA ALA A 749 -1.44 -8.61 1.39
C ALA A 749 -2.19 -7.27 1.43
N ARG A 750 -2.75 -6.90 2.60
CA ARG A 750 -3.53 -5.69 2.82
C ARG A 750 -2.93 -4.87 3.95
N GLY A 751 -2.73 -3.58 3.73
CA GLY A 751 -2.15 -2.71 4.73
C GLY A 751 -1.97 -1.28 4.23
N PRO A 752 -1.13 -0.47 4.91
CA PRO A 752 -0.87 0.91 4.54
C PRO A 752 -0.26 1.03 3.14
N ALA A 753 -1.09 1.32 2.13
CA ALA A 753 -0.64 1.56 0.75
C ALA A 753 0.06 2.91 0.57
N ALA A 754 -0.01 3.77 1.57
CA ALA A 754 0.78 4.97 1.79
C ALA A 754 0.65 5.39 3.26
N ARG A 755 1.53 6.25 3.75
CA ARG A 755 1.33 7.05 4.97
C ARG A 755 1.60 8.50 4.63
N TYR A 756 0.83 9.41 5.21
CA TYR A 756 1.00 10.84 4.98
C TYR A 756 0.73 11.62 6.26
N VAL A 757 1.42 12.75 6.39
CA VAL A 757 1.20 13.78 7.41
C VAL A 757 1.28 15.13 6.72
N TRP A 758 0.15 15.82 6.64
CA TRP A 758 0.05 17.17 6.07
C TRP A 758 0.13 18.21 7.18
N ASP A 759 1.15 19.05 7.14
CA ASP A 759 1.33 20.17 8.07
C ASP A 759 0.77 21.45 7.45
N LEU A 760 -0.26 22.01 8.08
CA LEU A 760 -0.91 23.25 7.63
C LEU A 760 -0.15 24.51 8.10
N ALA A 761 0.85 24.37 8.98
CA ALA A 761 1.73 25.48 9.31
C ALA A 761 2.75 25.74 8.20
N ARG A 762 3.38 24.65 7.73
CA ARG A 762 4.41 24.69 6.69
C ARG A 762 4.34 23.40 5.87
N ARG A 763 3.99 23.52 4.59
CA ARG A 763 3.84 22.37 3.69
C ARG A 763 5.13 21.54 3.57
N GLU A 764 6.29 22.14 3.66
CA GLU A 764 7.61 21.52 3.63
C GLU A 764 7.92 20.64 4.84
N ASP A 765 7.20 20.83 5.95
CA ASP A 765 7.31 19.94 7.13
C ASP A 765 6.43 18.69 7.01
N SER A 766 5.58 18.63 5.97
CA SER A 766 4.78 17.46 5.65
C SER A 766 5.65 16.24 5.32
N ARG A 767 5.11 15.05 5.57
CA ARG A 767 5.85 13.78 5.37
C ARG A 767 4.95 12.74 4.74
N TRP A 768 5.56 11.82 4.01
CA TRP A 768 4.87 10.72 3.37
C TRP A 768 5.78 9.50 3.17
N VAL A 769 5.21 8.36 2.80
CA VAL A 769 5.95 7.15 2.38
C VAL A 769 4.99 6.23 1.64
N VAL A 770 5.50 5.46 0.68
CA VAL A 770 4.79 4.37 0.00
C VAL A 770 5.50 3.03 0.25
N PRO A 771 4.84 1.88 0.05
CA PRO A 771 5.43 0.56 0.35
C PRO A 771 6.70 0.23 -0.45
N PHE A 772 6.85 0.79 -1.63
CA PHE A 772 7.98 0.48 -2.52
C PHE A 772 8.80 1.72 -2.83
N GLY A 773 8.52 2.41 -3.93
CA GLY A 773 9.22 3.61 -4.33
C GLY A 773 8.48 4.39 -5.40
N ALA A 774 9.08 5.46 -5.89
CA ALA A 774 8.48 6.32 -6.90
C ALA A 774 8.37 5.64 -8.27
N SER A 775 9.36 4.79 -8.62
CA SER A 775 9.40 4.07 -9.89
C SER A 775 8.79 2.68 -9.78
N GLY A 776 8.00 2.28 -10.79
CA GLY A 776 7.53 0.90 -10.97
C GLY A 776 8.46 0.07 -11.85
N VAL A 777 9.59 0.61 -12.29
CA VAL A 777 10.51 -0.07 -13.20
C VAL A 777 11.53 -0.90 -12.40
N PRO A 778 11.55 -2.22 -12.54
CA PRO A 778 12.56 -3.07 -11.92
C PRO A 778 13.98 -2.64 -12.28
N GLY A 779 14.88 -2.59 -11.28
CA GLY A 779 16.26 -2.13 -11.47
C GLY A 779 16.46 -0.62 -11.38
N SER A 780 15.40 0.18 -11.27
CA SER A 780 15.52 1.59 -10.91
C SER A 780 15.97 1.73 -9.46
N ALA A 781 16.83 2.69 -9.16
CA ALA A 781 17.25 3.01 -7.80
C ALA A 781 16.04 3.34 -6.88
N HIS A 782 14.95 3.86 -7.46
CA HIS A 782 13.73 4.23 -6.76
C HIS A 782 12.58 3.23 -6.95
N HIS A 783 12.92 1.97 -7.24
CA HIS A 783 11.91 0.92 -7.36
C HIS A 783 11.39 0.46 -6.00
N ARG A 784 12.29 0.31 -5.02
CA ARG A 784 11.98 -0.23 -3.68
C ARG A 784 12.72 0.48 -2.54
N ASP A 785 13.26 1.65 -2.78
CA ASP A 785 14.07 2.41 -1.82
C ASP A 785 13.28 2.87 -0.58
N GLN A 786 11.97 3.03 -0.68
CA GLN A 786 11.11 3.37 0.45
C GLN A 786 10.63 2.15 1.25
N THR A 787 10.82 0.91 0.77
CA THR A 787 10.35 -0.30 1.46
C THR A 787 10.90 -0.45 2.88
N PRO A 788 12.21 -0.27 3.13
CA PRO A 788 12.75 -0.37 4.50
C PRO A 788 12.20 0.72 5.42
N LEU A 789 11.93 1.92 4.90
CA LEU A 789 11.34 3.03 5.66
C LEU A 789 9.89 2.72 6.01
N TRP A 790 9.10 2.32 5.01
CA TRP A 790 7.72 1.96 5.18
C TRP A 790 7.54 0.81 6.19
N ALA A 791 8.38 -0.22 6.13
CA ALA A 791 8.32 -1.38 7.02
C ALA A 791 8.53 -0.99 8.50
N ARG A 792 9.41 -0.04 8.79
CA ARG A 792 9.65 0.45 10.16
C ARG A 792 8.85 1.70 10.55
N GLY A 793 7.92 2.16 9.70
CA GLY A 793 7.07 3.31 9.96
C GLY A 793 7.72 4.67 9.77
N ALA A 794 8.92 4.73 9.20
CA ALA A 794 9.58 5.99 8.88
C ALA A 794 8.93 6.67 7.68
N LEU A 795 9.02 7.99 7.62
CA LEU A 795 8.42 8.84 6.58
C LEU A 795 9.52 9.70 5.95
N VAL A 796 9.44 9.91 4.65
CA VAL A 796 10.30 10.83 3.91
C VAL A 796 9.71 12.25 3.89
N PRO A 797 10.52 13.31 3.81
CA PRO A 797 10.03 14.68 3.76
C PRO A 797 9.32 14.98 2.42
N VAL A 798 8.37 15.90 2.45
CA VAL A 798 7.82 16.52 1.24
C VAL A 798 8.75 17.66 0.83
N VAL A 799 9.31 17.58 -0.36
CA VAL A 799 10.19 18.64 -0.90
C VAL A 799 9.33 19.68 -1.63
N THR A 800 9.39 20.95 -1.21
CA THR A 800 8.66 22.05 -1.84
C THR A 800 9.57 23.11 -2.47
N ASP A 801 10.84 23.14 -2.09
CA ASP A 801 11.84 24.02 -2.67
C ASP A 801 12.35 23.48 -4.01
N TRP A 802 12.10 24.18 -5.09
CA TRP A 802 12.56 23.79 -6.43
C TRP A 802 14.09 23.76 -6.56
N GLY A 803 14.81 24.53 -5.72
CA GLY A 803 16.28 24.57 -5.69
C GLY A 803 16.92 23.28 -5.15
N LEU A 804 16.14 22.42 -4.48
CA LEU A 804 16.58 21.11 -3.96
C LEU A 804 16.25 19.96 -4.93
N LEU A 805 15.66 20.25 -6.08
CA LEU A 805 15.22 19.24 -7.04
C LEU A 805 16.20 19.10 -8.20
N HIS A 806 16.25 17.89 -8.74
CA HIS A 806 17.11 17.56 -9.90
C HIS A 806 16.30 17.62 -11.19
N PRO A 807 16.64 18.46 -12.18
CA PRO A 807 15.96 18.50 -13.47
C PRO A 807 16.24 17.21 -14.24
N THR A 808 15.18 16.54 -14.73
CA THR A 808 15.31 15.21 -15.32
C THR A 808 15.19 15.18 -16.83
N THR A 809 14.70 16.17 -17.52
CA THR A 809 14.79 16.30 -19.01
C THR A 809 13.94 17.42 -19.59
N ARG A 810 14.35 17.90 -20.76
CA ARG A 810 13.57 18.70 -21.68
C ARG A 810 12.82 17.81 -22.67
N HIS A 811 11.67 18.25 -23.13
CA HIS A 811 10.89 17.63 -24.19
C HIS A 811 11.72 17.45 -25.50
N PRO A 812 11.49 16.38 -26.27
CA PRO A 812 12.27 16.04 -27.46
C PRO A 812 11.85 16.78 -28.73
N GLU A 813 12.01 18.10 -28.80
CA GLU A 813 11.88 18.82 -30.06
C GLU A 813 13.22 19.38 -30.59
N GLU A 814 14.35 18.73 -30.30
CA GLU A 814 15.59 18.97 -31.05
C GLU A 814 16.39 17.69 -31.12
N ASN A 815 16.14 16.88 -32.14
CA ASN A 815 17.10 15.87 -32.58
C ASN A 815 17.43 16.09 -34.04
N PRO A 816 18.48 16.88 -34.39
CA PRO A 816 19.11 16.75 -35.67
C PRO A 816 19.94 15.46 -35.67
N ALA A 817 19.72 14.61 -36.66
CA ALA A 817 20.41 13.37 -36.91
C ALA A 817 21.91 13.45 -36.59
N MET A 818 22.34 12.73 -35.56
CA MET A 818 23.75 12.45 -35.34
C MET A 818 24.15 11.22 -36.12
N THR A 819 24.86 11.47 -37.20
CA THR A 819 25.73 10.52 -37.88
C THR A 819 26.74 9.92 -36.91
N ALA A 820 26.88 8.62 -37.01
CA ALA A 820 27.90 7.83 -36.34
C ALA A 820 29.30 8.33 -36.68
N ALA A 821 30.05 8.76 -35.67
CA ALA A 821 31.51 8.71 -35.64
C ALA A 821 32.02 9.03 -34.20
N GLU A 822 32.98 8.19 -33.79
CA GLU A 822 33.87 8.35 -32.67
C GLU A 822 33.41 7.94 -31.29
N ALA A 823 33.42 6.62 -31.03
CA ALA A 823 33.69 6.08 -29.71
C ALA A 823 35.12 6.47 -29.28
N THR A 824 35.21 7.50 -28.46
CA THR A 824 36.42 7.80 -27.69
C THR A 824 36.18 7.38 -26.24
N THR A 825 36.97 6.44 -25.76
CA THR A 825 37.01 5.94 -24.41
C THR A 825 37.04 7.10 -23.41
N ALA A 826 35.95 7.26 -22.61
CA ALA A 826 35.98 8.13 -21.44
C ALA A 826 36.77 7.42 -20.33
N GLY A 827 37.86 8.03 -19.93
CA GLY A 827 38.59 7.63 -18.75
C GLY A 827 37.79 7.91 -17.46
N PRO A 828 38.22 7.38 -16.31
CA PRO A 828 37.46 7.49 -15.06
C PRO A 828 37.24 8.96 -14.69
N ALA A 829 36.04 9.29 -14.24
CA ALA A 829 35.63 10.63 -13.84
C ALA A 829 36.57 11.10 -12.69
N VAL A 830 37.23 12.23 -12.88
CA VAL A 830 38.17 12.76 -11.89
C VAL A 830 37.38 13.28 -10.68
N PRO A 831 37.61 12.78 -9.44
CA PRO A 831 36.92 13.22 -8.23
C PRO A 831 36.84 14.73 -8.04
N ALA A 832 37.84 15.45 -8.53
CA ALA A 832 37.93 16.91 -8.43
C ALA A 832 36.80 17.71 -9.12
N LEU A 833 36.04 17.06 -10.03
CA LEU A 833 34.93 17.68 -10.76
C LEU A 833 33.55 17.49 -10.08
N ARG A 834 33.51 16.69 -9.01
CA ARG A 834 32.25 16.47 -8.28
C ARG A 834 31.91 17.64 -7.35
N ALA A 835 30.62 17.84 -7.11
CA ALA A 835 30.15 18.86 -6.17
C ALA A 835 30.64 18.57 -4.75
N ALA A 836 31.24 19.56 -4.10
CA ALA A 836 31.72 19.41 -2.72
C ALA A 836 30.58 19.73 -1.74
N VAL A 837 30.36 18.83 -0.76
CA VAL A 837 29.43 19.07 0.36
C VAL A 837 30.02 20.04 1.38
N HIS A 838 31.35 20.19 1.38
CA HIS A 838 32.06 21.11 2.23
C HIS A 838 33.40 21.56 1.56
N GLU A 839 33.75 22.83 1.73
CA GLU A 839 35.00 23.38 1.32
C GLU A 839 35.52 24.31 2.42
N GLN A 840 36.79 24.10 2.81
CA GLN A 840 37.45 24.89 3.84
C GLN A 840 38.88 25.17 3.45
N LYS A 841 39.30 26.44 3.48
CA LYS A 841 40.69 26.82 3.35
C LYS A 841 41.36 26.71 4.71
N VAL A 842 42.37 25.85 4.82
CA VAL A 842 43.21 25.68 6.03
C VAL A 842 44.49 26.42 5.85
N GLU A 843 44.81 27.35 6.75
CA GLU A 843 45.99 28.22 6.65
C GLU A 843 47.28 27.39 6.66
N GLY A 844 48.18 27.67 5.71
CA GLY A 844 49.44 26.93 5.56
C GLY A 844 49.33 25.49 5.05
N PHE A 845 48.09 25.02 4.73
CA PHE A 845 47.84 23.63 4.28
C PHE A 845 47.25 23.55 2.88
N GLY A 846 46.30 24.41 2.51
CA GLY A 846 45.62 24.40 1.24
C GLY A 846 44.07 24.37 1.41
N THR A 847 43.36 24.13 0.33
CA THR A 847 41.89 24.02 0.35
C THR A 847 41.49 22.55 0.46
N VAL A 848 40.74 22.22 1.50
CA VAL A 848 40.17 20.87 1.71
C VAL A 848 38.73 20.90 1.22
N ARG A 849 38.39 19.99 0.27
CA ARG A 849 37.04 19.77 -0.24
C ARG A 849 36.58 18.37 0.13
N LEU A 850 35.36 18.22 0.64
CA LEU A 850 34.72 16.92 0.86
C LEU A 850 33.76 16.68 -0.27
N VAL A 851 33.96 15.60 -1.01
CA VAL A 851 33.02 15.13 -2.07
C VAL A 851 32.46 13.76 -1.70
N PRO A 852 31.18 13.47 -1.91
CA PRO A 852 30.64 12.14 -1.68
C PRO A 852 31.44 11.08 -2.44
N VAL A 853 31.65 9.92 -1.83
CA VAL A 853 32.25 8.77 -2.50
C VAL A 853 31.29 8.30 -3.58
N ASP A 854 31.81 8.04 -4.76
CA ASP A 854 31.15 7.31 -5.82
C ASP A 854 31.74 5.89 -5.85
N PRO A 855 31.03 4.88 -5.35
CA PRO A 855 31.58 3.52 -5.22
C PRO A 855 32.09 2.95 -6.53
N SER A 856 31.44 3.25 -7.65
CA SER A 856 31.85 2.77 -8.96
C SER A 856 33.08 3.50 -9.52
N ALA A 857 33.11 4.82 -9.36
CA ALA A 857 34.22 5.66 -9.89
C ALA A 857 35.45 5.63 -9.01
N ASP A 858 35.28 5.49 -7.68
CA ASP A 858 36.38 5.60 -6.70
C ASP A 858 36.92 4.25 -6.24
N VAL A 859 36.34 3.12 -6.64
CA VAL A 859 36.66 1.78 -6.11
C VAL A 859 38.13 1.44 -6.22
N ASP A 860 38.79 1.78 -7.31
CA ASP A 860 40.23 1.47 -7.47
C ASP A 860 41.08 2.26 -6.50
N LEU A 861 40.74 3.53 -6.25
CA LEU A 861 41.37 4.37 -5.27
C LEU A 861 41.13 3.86 -3.84
N LEU A 862 39.90 3.55 -3.51
CA LEU A 862 39.51 3.09 -2.18
C LEU A 862 40.12 1.72 -1.88
N HIS A 863 40.03 0.77 -2.82
CA HIS A 863 40.64 -0.55 -2.68
C HIS A 863 42.14 -0.45 -2.46
N GLY A 864 42.84 0.36 -3.26
CA GLY A 864 44.26 0.60 -3.07
C GLY A 864 44.61 1.15 -1.68
N TRP A 865 43.75 1.98 -1.06
CA TRP A 865 44.02 2.54 0.27
C TRP A 865 43.66 1.59 1.42
N VAL A 866 42.53 0.89 1.36
CA VAL A 866 42.02 0.06 2.47
C VAL A 866 42.69 -1.29 2.60
N THR A 867 43.33 -1.79 1.52
CA THR A 867 44.06 -3.07 1.51
C THR A 867 45.55 -2.94 1.87
N GLU A 868 46.06 -1.71 1.99
CA GLU A 868 47.45 -1.53 2.43
C GLU A 868 47.71 -1.92 3.90
N GLU A 869 48.85 -2.49 4.23
CA GLU A 869 49.26 -2.87 5.59
C GLU A 869 49.11 -1.72 6.61
N ARG A 870 49.26 -0.48 6.18
CA ARG A 870 49.08 0.70 7.07
C ARG A 870 47.61 0.89 7.46
N ALA A 871 46.66 0.41 6.64
CA ALA A 871 45.21 0.47 6.86
C ALA A 871 44.68 -0.77 7.61
N ARG A 872 45.55 -1.65 8.10
CA ARG A 872 45.15 -2.90 8.77
C ARG A 872 44.11 -2.76 9.89
N PHE A 873 44.02 -1.59 10.51
CA PHE A 873 43.00 -1.28 11.53
C PHE A 873 41.69 -0.79 10.93
N TRP A 874 41.61 -0.63 9.61
CA TRP A 874 40.38 -0.34 8.88
C TRP A 874 39.51 -1.57 8.66
N GLY A 875 40.12 -2.76 8.69
CA GLY A 875 39.41 -4.04 8.68
C GLY A 875 39.17 -4.64 7.28
N MET A 876 39.64 -3.98 6.22
CA MET A 876 39.39 -4.40 4.83
C MET A 876 40.65 -4.94 4.11
N GLY A 877 41.68 -5.39 4.85
CA GLY A 877 42.95 -5.80 4.26
C GLY A 877 42.88 -6.94 3.25
N ASP A 878 41.95 -7.87 3.42
CA ASP A 878 41.79 -9.06 2.58
C ASP A 878 40.60 -8.93 1.60
N HIS A 879 39.94 -7.76 1.54
CA HIS A 879 38.75 -7.58 0.68
C HIS A 879 39.15 -7.43 -0.79
N THR A 880 38.34 -8.03 -1.66
CA THR A 880 38.48 -7.82 -3.11
C THR A 880 37.99 -6.43 -3.50
N ARG A 881 38.39 -5.98 -4.69
CA ARG A 881 37.88 -4.73 -5.27
C ARG A 881 36.34 -4.65 -5.28
N GLU A 882 35.69 -5.72 -5.64
CA GLU A 882 34.25 -5.80 -5.69
C GLU A 882 33.62 -5.69 -4.31
N GLN A 883 34.13 -6.41 -3.31
CA GLN A 883 33.68 -6.30 -1.93
C GLN A 883 33.86 -4.89 -1.35
N VAL A 884 34.91 -4.18 -1.71
CA VAL A 884 35.09 -2.78 -1.33
C VAL A 884 34.06 -1.89 -1.99
N ARG A 885 33.73 -2.12 -3.27
CA ARG A 885 32.65 -1.42 -3.98
C ARG A 885 31.30 -1.62 -3.28
N GLU A 886 30.93 -2.87 -3.02
CA GLU A 886 29.68 -3.24 -2.34
C GLU A 886 29.57 -2.61 -0.95
N ILE A 887 30.62 -2.60 -0.16
CA ILE A 887 30.64 -1.96 1.17
C ILE A 887 30.33 -0.46 1.05
N TYR A 888 30.95 0.26 0.09
CA TYR A 888 30.69 1.69 -0.05
C TYR A 888 29.37 1.99 -0.76
N GLU A 889 28.83 1.10 -1.57
CA GLU A 889 27.46 1.16 -2.05
C GLU A 889 26.48 0.99 -0.88
N PHE A 890 26.73 0.01 -0.01
CA PHE A 890 25.94 -0.17 1.19
C PHE A 890 26.01 1.04 2.13
N VAL A 891 27.20 1.55 2.43
CA VAL A 891 27.37 2.78 3.23
C VAL A 891 26.62 3.96 2.60
N GLY A 892 26.72 4.11 1.27
CA GLY A 892 26.00 5.15 0.52
C GLY A 892 24.49 4.99 0.52
N SER A 893 23.97 3.78 0.73
CA SER A 893 22.54 3.50 0.84
C SER A 893 21.93 3.84 2.20
N LEU A 894 22.78 4.05 3.22
CA LEU A 894 22.33 4.34 4.58
C LEU A 894 22.10 5.83 4.80
N PRO A 895 20.94 6.28 5.28
CA PRO A 895 20.69 7.69 5.58
C PRO A 895 21.49 8.20 6.79
N THR A 896 22.03 7.29 7.58
CA THR A 896 22.75 7.55 8.83
C THR A 896 24.27 7.43 8.70
N HIS A 897 24.74 6.93 7.56
CA HIS A 897 26.16 6.72 7.28
C HIS A 897 26.54 7.39 5.96
N HIS A 898 27.62 8.12 5.94
CA HIS A 898 28.09 8.79 4.73
C HIS A 898 29.60 8.64 4.58
N ALA A 899 30.05 8.44 3.36
CA ALA A 899 31.46 8.37 3.01
C ALA A 899 31.84 9.52 2.08
N TYR A 900 32.96 10.18 2.35
CA TYR A 900 33.49 11.30 1.58
C TYR A 900 34.95 11.11 1.23
N LEU A 901 35.33 11.43 0.00
CA LEU A 901 36.73 11.71 -0.33
C LEU A 901 37.10 13.15 0.05
N ALA A 902 38.10 13.29 0.87
CA ALA A 902 38.71 14.58 1.11
C ALA A 902 39.77 14.87 0.06
N LEU A 903 39.59 15.95 -0.67
CA LEU A 903 40.55 16.44 -1.67
C LEU A 903 41.29 17.63 -1.11
N ARG A 904 42.61 17.58 -1.10
CA ARG A 904 43.47 18.74 -0.82
C ARG A 904 43.92 19.35 -2.14
N ASP A 905 43.54 20.57 -2.40
CA ASP A 905 43.85 21.30 -3.65
C ASP A 905 43.51 20.46 -4.91
N GLY A 906 42.42 19.69 -4.84
CA GLY A 906 41.94 18.82 -5.91
C GLY A 906 42.53 17.40 -5.94
N VAL A 907 43.49 17.06 -5.06
CA VAL A 907 44.10 15.74 -4.99
C VAL A 907 43.52 14.93 -3.83
N PRO A 908 43.13 13.66 -4.03
CA PRO A 908 42.61 12.79 -2.97
C PRO A 908 43.60 12.65 -1.80
N ALA A 909 43.18 12.98 -0.59
CA ALA A 909 43.99 13.10 0.60
C ALA A 909 43.57 12.20 1.76
N ALA A 910 42.28 11.86 1.85
CA ALA A 910 41.74 10.98 2.88
C ALA A 910 40.35 10.46 2.49
N LEU A 911 39.98 9.36 3.12
CA LEU A 911 38.61 8.86 3.19
C LEU A 911 38.05 9.22 4.56
N PHE A 912 36.90 9.87 4.59
CA PHE A 912 36.21 10.33 5.78
C PHE A 912 34.81 9.74 5.80
N GLN A 913 34.40 9.14 6.92
CA GLN A 913 33.07 8.60 7.10
C GLN A 913 32.41 9.26 8.30
N THR A 914 31.11 9.43 8.22
CA THR A 914 30.27 9.91 9.32
C THR A 914 29.14 8.93 9.54
N TYR A 915 28.70 8.81 10.80
CA TYR A 915 27.57 7.96 11.16
C TYR A 915 26.86 8.48 12.41
N GLU A 916 25.61 8.08 12.54
CA GLU A 916 24.82 8.30 13.76
C GLU A 916 25.03 7.11 14.70
N PRO A 917 25.53 7.30 15.92
CA PRO A 917 25.86 6.18 16.82
C PRO A 917 24.67 5.29 17.17
N ASP A 918 23.44 5.81 17.21
CA ASP A 918 22.22 5.02 17.45
C ASP A 918 21.90 4.02 16.32
N ALA A 919 22.48 4.25 15.14
CA ALA A 919 22.32 3.40 13.95
C ALA A 919 23.57 2.57 13.62
N ASP A 920 24.57 2.56 14.48
CA ASP A 920 25.82 1.80 14.34
C ASP A 920 26.00 0.88 15.55
N PRO A 921 26.57 -0.32 15.41
CA PRO A 921 26.85 -1.23 16.54
C PRO A 921 27.61 -0.60 17.70
N VAL A 922 28.30 0.51 17.50
CA VAL A 922 28.96 1.24 18.60
C VAL A 922 27.95 1.78 19.61
N GLY A 923 26.71 2.10 19.17
CA GLY A 923 25.64 2.61 20.04
C GLY A 923 25.22 1.60 21.12
N GLU A 924 25.37 0.32 20.86
CA GLU A 924 25.10 -0.73 21.85
C GLU A 924 26.20 -0.85 22.92
N CYS A 925 27.35 -0.20 22.69
CA CYS A 925 28.52 -0.34 23.54
C CYS A 925 28.68 0.80 24.58
N TYR A 926 27.82 1.85 24.53
CA TYR A 926 27.85 2.96 25.48
C TYR A 926 26.52 3.72 25.50
N ASP A 927 26.29 4.55 26.52
CA ASP A 927 25.09 5.41 26.59
C ASP A 927 25.19 6.54 25.58
N VAL A 928 24.52 6.38 24.43
CA VAL A 928 24.43 7.41 23.40
C VAL A 928 23.63 8.61 23.93
N ARG A 929 24.14 9.81 23.68
CA ARG A 929 23.53 11.06 24.12
C ARG A 929 22.98 11.83 22.91
N PRO A 930 21.88 12.54 23.07
CA PRO A 930 21.41 13.45 22.02
C PRO A 930 22.52 14.38 21.56
N GLY A 931 22.78 14.42 20.24
CA GLY A 931 23.84 15.20 19.63
C GLY A 931 25.20 14.50 19.56
N ASP A 932 25.30 13.20 19.88
CA ASP A 932 26.46 12.38 19.53
C ASP A 932 26.52 12.14 18.02
N PHE A 933 27.72 12.16 17.46
CA PHE A 933 27.94 11.96 16.02
C PHE A 933 29.25 11.22 15.78
N GLY A 934 29.20 10.09 15.12
CA GLY A 934 30.35 9.22 14.88
C GLY A 934 31.17 9.63 13.65
N ILE A 935 32.47 9.44 13.70
CA ILE A 935 33.36 9.63 12.53
C ILE A 935 34.42 8.56 12.44
N HIS A 936 34.80 8.20 11.19
CA HIS A 936 36.00 7.43 10.86
C HIS A 936 36.87 8.20 9.88
N LEU A 937 38.17 7.98 9.92
CA LEU A 937 39.16 8.64 9.07
C LEU A 937 40.29 7.70 8.65
N LEU A 938 40.49 7.57 7.34
CA LEU A 938 41.65 6.92 6.73
C LEU A 938 42.44 7.94 5.88
N ILE A 939 43.69 8.19 6.23
CA ILE A 939 44.53 9.11 5.46
C ILE A 939 45.12 8.40 4.23
N ALA A 940 45.12 9.06 3.08
CA ALA A 940 45.73 8.54 1.85
C ALA A 940 47.26 8.23 2.01
N PRO A 941 47.82 7.33 1.16
CA PRO A 941 49.25 7.11 1.07
C PRO A 941 50.00 8.42 0.80
N ALA A 942 51.16 8.59 1.39
CA ALA A 942 52.01 9.74 1.10
C ALA A 942 52.75 9.52 -0.22
N GLU A 943 52.18 9.84 -1.36
CA GLU A 943 52.87 9.82 -2.66
C GLU A 943 53.39 11.22 -2.99
N GLY A 944 54.67 11.33 -3.25
CA GLY A 944 55.36 12.31 -4.09
C GLY A 944 55.63 13.71 -3.56
N ALA A 945 54.97 14.21 -2.52
CA ALA A 945 55.32 15.50 -1.89
C ALA A 945 55.53 15.26 -0.41
N GLY A 946 56.73 15.39 0.06
CA GLY A 946 57.26 15.06 1.37
C GLY A 946 56.28 15.29 2.53
N ALA A 947 56.36 14.45 3.55
CA ALA A 947 55.49 14.47 4.72
C ALA A 947 55.38 15.89 5.30
N VAL A 948 54.29 16.59 5.03
CA VAL A 948 54.01 17.91 5.59
C VAL A 948 53.71 17.71 7.07
N LYS A 949 54.53 18.33 7.92
CA LYS A 949 54.28 18.26 9.38
C LYS A 949 52.90 18.84 9.70
N GLY A 950 52.07 18.10 10.41
CA GLY A 950 50.71 18.55 10.74
C GLY A 950 49.63 18.16 9.70
N TYR A 951 49.97 17.39 8.66
CA TYR A 951 49.05 17.00 7.57
C TYR A 951 47.72 16.40 8.06
N THR A 952 47.79 15.41 8.93
CA THR A 952 46.57 14.76 9.48
C THR A 952 45.81 15.68 10.42
N ASP A 953 46.51 16.52 11.19
CA ASP A 953 45.91 17.46 12.13
C ASP A 953 45.08 18.52 11.35
N ALA A 954 45.62 19.01 10.21
CA ALA A 954 44.94 19.96 9.33
C ALA A 954 43.69 19.34 8.68
N LEU A 955 43.78 18.09 8.20
CA LEU A 955 42.59 17.38 7.69
C LEU A 955 41.55 17.18 8.78
N LEU A 956 41.97 16.77 9.98
CA LEU A 956 41.02 16.50 11.09
C LEU A 956 40.34 17.81 11.55
N THR A 957 41.05 18.95 11.52
CA THR A 957 40.46 20.26 11.79
C THR A 957 39.36 20.60 10.78
N ALA A 958 39.60 20.35 9.49
CA ALA A 958 38.57 20.56 8.46
C ALA A 958 37.36 19.64 8.66
N PHE A 959 37.55 18.36 9.05
CA PHE A 959 36.46 17.43 9.31
C PHE A 959 35.65 17.79 10.55
N ILE A 960 36.32 18.14 11.64
CA ILE A 960 35.66 18.61 12.88
C ILE A 960 34.84 19.88 12.57
N GLY A 961 35.40 20.79 11.78
CA GLY A 961 34.72 21.99 11.31
C GLY A 961 33.45 21.65 10.50
N PHE A 962 33.55 20.66 9.61
CA PHE A 962 32.39 20.15 8.86
C PHE A 962 31.32 19.55 9.76
N VAL A 963 31.69 18.66 10.68
CA VAL A 963 30.72 18.00 11.58
C VAL A 963 29.98 19.03 12.43
N PHE A 964 30.68 19.98 13.00
CA PHE A 964 30.11 20.99 13.90
C PHE A 964 29.45 22.19 13.18
N ARG A 965 29.34 22.19 11.85
CA ARG A 965 28.46 23.13 11.14
C ARG A 965 27.01 22.94 11.55
N ASP A 966 26.61 21.70 11.80
CA ASP A 966 25.29 21.39 12.30
C ASP A 966 25.20 21.69 13.81
N PRO A 967 24.36 22.63 14.24
CA PRO A 967 24.25 23.00 15.65
C PRO A 967 23.70 21.89 16.55
N ALA A 968 22.97 20.91 15.98
CA ALA A 968 22.43 19.76 16.69
C ALA A 968 23.52 18.78 17.13
N ARG A 969 24.69 18.78 16.48
CA ARG A 969 25.80 17.89 16.80
C ARG A 969 26.61 18.49 17.96
N LEU A 970 26.54 17.84 19.10
CA LEU A 970 27.13 18.35 20.35
C LEU A 970 28.44 17.66 20.71
N ARG A 971 28.63 16.41 20.28
CA ARG A 971 29.81 15.61 20.65
C ARG A 971 30.20 14.65 19.51
N VAL A 972 31.44 14.66 19.11
CA VAL A 972 32.01 13.69 18.17
C VAL A 972 32.44 12.44 18.94
N VAL A 973 32.12 11.27 18.39
CA VAL A 973 32.48 9.95 18.93
C VAL A 973 33.37 9.23 17.94
N VAL A 974 34.45 8.63 18.42
CA VAL A 974 35.32 7.76 17.65
C VAL A 974 35.66 6.49 18.44
N GLU A 975 35.93 5.41 17.74
CA GLU A 975 36.25 4.12 18.36
C GLU A 975 37.45 3.41 17.69
N PRO A 976 38.65 4.01 17.70
CA PRO A 976 39.85 3.39 17.14
C PRO A 976 40.17 2.06 17.83
N ASP A 977 40.74 1.11 17.08
CA ASP A 977 41.24 -0.14 17.65
C ASP A 977 42.16 0.12 18.84
N ALA A 978 41.94 -0.53 19.96
CA ALA A 978 42.68 -0.33 21.22
C ALA A 978 44.21 -0.58 21.05
N ARG A 979 44.61 -1.36 20.04
CA ARG A 979 46.03 -1.61 19.69
C ARG A 979 46.64 -0.50 18.85
N ASN A 980 45.82 0.42 18.31
CA ASN A 980 46.31 1.53 17.49
C ASN A 980 46.78 2.71 18.35
N ALA A 981 47.88 2.52 19.05
CA ALA A 981 48.43 3.53 19.93
C ALA A 981 48.71 4.89 19.22
N LYS A 982 48.96 4.88 17.90
CA LYS A 982 49.18 6.13 17.13
C LYS A 982 47.90 6.93 16.96
N ALA A 983 46.79 6.27 16.69
CA ALA A 983 45.48 6.92 16.59
C ALA A 983 45.04 7.45 17.95
N LEU A 984 45.14 6.65 19.02
CA LEU A 984 44.80 7.07 20.38
C LEU A 984 45.60 8.29 20.85
N ALA A 985 46.95 8.27 20.66
CA ALA A 985 47.79 9.42 21.01
C ALA A 985 47.44 10.69 20.21
N ARG A 986 46.95 10.51 18.96
CA ARG A 986 46.50 11.63 18.12
C ARG A 986 45.18 12.19 18.62
N MET A 987 44.21 11.33 18.95
CA MET A 987 42.91 11.77 19.48
C MET A 987 43.09 12.62 20.74
N VAL A 988 43.92 12.15 21.67
CA VAL A 988 44.24 12.93 22.89
C VAL A 988 44.89 14.30 22.54
N ARG A 989 45.82 14.32 21.57
CA ARG A 989 46.48 15.57 21.16
C ARG A 989 45.52 16.57 20.53
N VAL A 990 44.51 16.09 19.85
CA VAL A 990 43.45 16.89 19.21
C VAL A 990 42.28 17.14 20.16
N GLY A 991 42.43 16.90 21.46
CA GLY A 991 41.46 17.28 22.48
C GLY A 991 40.36 16.27 22.75
N PHE A 992 40.44 15.07 22.22
CA PHE A 992 39.48 14.00 22.58
C PHE A 992 39.75 13.46 23.99
N GLU A 993 38.75 13.24 24.74
CA GLU A 993 38.78 12.53 26.02
C GLU A 993 38.60 11.03 25.78
N LEU A 994 39.54 10.20 26.29
CA LEU A 994 39.45 8.75 26.18
C LEU A 994 38.34 8.20 27.11
N GLY A 995 37.45 7.44 26.55
CA GLY A 995 36.43 6.69 27.26
C GLY A 995 36.83 5.24 27.60
N PRO A 996 35.89 4.36 27.89
CA PRO A 996 36.14 2.94 28.15
C PRO A 996 36.60 2.18 26.93
N GLU A 997 37.20 0.99 27.14
CA GLU A 997 37.37 0.00 26.12
C GLU A 997 36.06 -0.73 25.90
N ILE A 998 35.74 -0.97 24.63
CA ILE A 998 34.51 -1.69 24.21
C ILE A 998 34.92 -2.89 23.34
N VAL A 999 34.10 -3.93 23.36
CA VAL A 999 34.31 -5.12 22.53
C VAL A 999 33.24 -5.12 21.45
N LYS A 1000 33.66 -5.00 20.20
CA LYS A 1000 32.85 -5.18 19.00
C LYS A 1000 33.14 -6.54 18.39
N PRO A 1001 32.29 -7.13 17.58
CA PRO A 1001 32.52 -8.43 16.95
C PRO A 1001 33.86 -8.50 16.20
N GLU A 1002 34.21 -7.42 15.53
CA GLU A 1002 35.42 -7.33 14.69
C GLU A 1002 36.68 -6.85 15.41
N LYS A 1003 36.56 -6.15 16.56
CA LYS A 1003 37.72 -5.55 17.26
C LYS A 1003 37.44 -5.19 18.71
N THR A 1004 38.49 -5.12 19.53
CA THR A 1004 38.43 -4.37 20.78
C THR A 1004 38.81 -2.91 20.46
N ALA A 1005 37.91 -1.96 20.74
CA ALA A 1005 38.11 -0.56 20.45
C ALA A 1005 38.16 0.28 21.73
N ARG A 1006 38.75 1.49 21.64
CA ARG A 1006 38.77 2.48 22.71
C ARG A 1006 37.90 3.65 22.30
N LEU A 1007 36.79 3.89 23.03
CA LEU A 1007 36.00 5.08 22.80
C LEU A 1007 36.80 6.36 23.09
N ALA A 1008 36.54 7.39 22.29
CA ALA A 1008 37.02 8.73 22.59
C ALA A 1008 36.00 9.77 22.13
N PHE A 1009 35.89 10.86 22.89
CA PHE A 1009 34.83 11.86 22.74
C PHE A 1009 35.44 13.25 22.59
N LEU A 1010 34.92 14.06 21.66
CA LEU A 1010 35.24 15.46 21.52
C LEU A 1010 33.98 16.31 21.58
N THR A 1011 33.83 17.10 22.62
CA THR A 1011 32.65 17.99 22.72
C THR A 1011 32.81 19.19 21.78
N ARG A 1012 31.71 19.76 21.33
CA ARG A 1012 31.68 21.01 20.54
C ARG A 1012 32.45 22.12 21.22
N GLU A 1013 32.35 22.26 22.55
CA GLU A 1013 33.03 23.27 23.32
C GLU A 1013 34.59 23.08 23.31
N ALA A 1014 35.03 21.81 23.41
CA ALA A 1014 36.45 21.49 23.30
C ALA A 1014 36.99 21.74 21.88
N ALA A 1015 36.20 21.38 20.85
CA ALA A 1015 36.52 21.61 19.44
C ALA A 1015 36.68 23.11 19.10
N LEU A 1016 35.78 23.96 19.61
CA LEU A 1016 35.88 25.43 19.42
C LEU A 1016 37.13 26.08 20.07
N ARG A 1017 37.79 25.38 20.97
CA ARG A 1017 39.09 25.85 21.55
C ARG A 1017 40.30 25.50 20.69
N LEU A 1018 40.11 24.66 19.68
CA LEU A 1018 41.17 24.18 18.78
C LEU A 1018 41.32 25.03 17.51
N GLY A 1019 40.29 25.78 17.13
CA GLY A 1019 40.26 26.76 16.04
C GLY A 1019 40.35 28.14 16.56
#